data_6d9787ae997410b083eb923dbf3e4fcc
#
_entry.id   6d9787ae997410b083eb923dbf3e4fcc
#
_cell.length_a   1.000
_cell.length_b   1.000
_cell.length_c   1.000
_cell.angle_alpha   90.00
_cell.angle_beta   90.00
_cell.angle_gamma   90.00
#
_symmetry.space_group_name_H-M   'P 1'
#
loop_
_entity.id
_entity.type
_entity.pdbx_description
1 polymer ?
#
loop_
_entity_poly.entity_id
_entity_poly.type
_entity_poly.pdbx_seq_one_letter_code
_entity_poly.pdbx_strand_id
1 'polypeptide(L)'
;MPLRSHSAHWGAFHAEWRENKLVIEPFAEDPHPSPLLGNLTHALTHPARIGQPAVRRGWLEQGPGADNRRGADEYISVSWETAFELVSRELKRVGESHGPEAIFGGSYGWSSAGRFHHAQSQVHRFLNTVMGGYVRSVNSYSSGASAVLLPHIVGDLNEIARRGVSWQEIALHTDVVLAFGGLALKNSQVASGGLSEHTEADFMRQASQRGAHFISVSPLRSDLPAEAAGEWLPVNPGTDAALMLALLHTLYQRGWCDEAFLKNHCVGWEILTAYILGEQDGIVRDAGWAEAVCGVAADKISWLAEQLYGKRVMVTVAHALQRAEHGEQPVWLGLVLAAALGQPGLPGGGFGYALGALGHYGKHHNLVSFPALPQGKNGIDRLIPVARIADMLLHPGEQFDYNGRHLRYPQIKLAYWAGGNPFHHHQDLARLRRAFARLDTLIVHEIAWTATARHADIVLPATMSLEREDIGGAPTDRHLIAMHQLAEPFGEARDDYEIFSELARRLGRELAFTEGRSTREWLRHLYGQLDEKLAMHAVKLPAFDCFWQQGIVKLPQVEDGGRLLRDFRKDPQRYPLPTPSGKIEIFSQKIADFHYADCPGHPVWLAPQQQPDAGHPFWLIANQPETRLHSQFDFGDYSLSGKRGGREVCTLNPEDAMRLDIREGDVIQLENMRGIVLASARISDEVMTGVVRLPTGAWYDPIDPLAVRPLCRHGNPNVLTQDVGTSSLAQGCCGQIGVVAVRRYIGEAPPVQAFMPPV
;
A
#
# COMPACT_ATOMS: atom_id res chain seq x y z
N MET A 1 7.54 10.17 34.60
CA MET A 1 8.74 10.34 33.78
C MET A 1 8.54 11.58 32.91
N PRO A 2 9.60 12.28 32.49
CA PRO A 2 9.42 13.44 31.60
C PRO A 2 8.75 13.01 30.29
N LEU A 3 7.99 13.93 29.70
CA LEU A 3 7.35 13.77 28.38
C LEU A 3 8.42 13.45 27.33
N ARG A 4 8.28 12.34 26.61
CA ARG A 4 9.26 11.86 25.61
C ARG A 4 8.64 11.81 24.22
N SER A 5 9.40 12.21 23.21
CA SER A 5 8.97 12.19 21.80
C SER A 5 8.99 10.78 21.22
N HIS A 6 8.10 10.55 20.28
CA HIS A 6 8.03 9.34 19.47
C HIS A 6 7.33 9.60 18.13
N SER A 7 7.36 8.64 17.22
CA SER A 7 6.73 8.72 15.91
C SER A 7 6.11 7.38 15.49
N ALA A 8 5.02 7.47 14.75
CA ALA A 8 4.37 6.38 14.04
C ALA A 8 4.13 6.78 12.59
N HIS A 9 3.70 5.84 11.74
CA HIS A 9 3.32 6.15 10.35
C HIS A 9 2.17 7.14 10.23
N TRP A 10 1.43 7.37 11.30
CA TRP A 10 0.23 8.20 11.38
C TRP A 10 0.36 9.40 12.33
N GLY A 11 1.54 9.71 12.77
CA GLY A 11 1.75 10.93 13.57
C GLY A 11 2.97 10.90 14.46
N ALA A 12 3.50 12.09 14.71
CA ALA A 12 4.43 12.35 15.79
C ALA A 12 3.63 12.61 17.08
N PHE A 13 4.20 12.26 18.22
CA PHE A 13 3.56 12.44 19.52
C PHE A 13 4.58 12.49 20.65
N HIS A 14 4.11 12.96 21.81
CA HIS A 14 4.81 12.81 23.07
C HIS A 14 4.07 11.81 23.94
N ALA A 15 4.78 11.10 24.80
CA ALA A 15 4.16 10.18 25.73
C ALA A 15 4.87 10.14 27.07
N GLU A 16 4.09 9.88 28.13
CA GLU A 16 4.57 9.65 29.49
C GLU A 16 3.70 8.66 30.25
N TRP A 17 4.25 8.06 31.25
CA TRP A 17 3.50 7.19 32.15
C TRP A 17 2.85 8.01 33.28
N ARG A 18 1.52 7.97 33.37
CA ARG A 18 0.71 8.52 34.47
C ARG A 18 -0.10 7.39 35.08
N GLU A 19 0.01 7.15 36.37
CA GLU A 19 -0.77 6.13 37.10
C GLU A 19 -0.78 4.75 36.41
N ASN A 20 0.36 4.25 35.99
CA ASN A 20 0.54 2.99 35.27
C ASN A 20 -0.16 2.92 33.88
N LYS A 21 -0.53 4.05 33.30
CA LYS A 21 -1.03 4.13 31.93
C LYS A 21 -0.10 4.97 31.08
N LEU A 22 0.18 4.52 29.87
CA LEU A 22 0.88 5.33 28.88
C LEU A 22 -0.11 6.36 28.31
N VAL A 23 0.15 7.63 28.55
CA VAL A 23 -0.64 8.74 28.00
C VAL A 23 0.09 9.28 26.78
N ILE A 24 -0.63 9.36 25.66
CA ILE A 24 -0.12 9.86 24.39
C ILE A 24 -0.71 11.24 24.14
N GLU A 25 0.16 12.21 23.91
CA GLU A 25 -0.20 13.57 23.53
C GLU A 25 0.25 13.81 22.08
N PRO A 26 -0.67 14.07 21.13
CA PRO A 26 -0.33 14.38 19.76
C PRO A 26 0.67 15.54 19.67
N PHE A 27 1.45 15.58 18.59
CA PHE A 27 2.39 16.66 18.34
C PHE A 27 1.65 18.00 18.23
N ALA A 28 2.05 19.00 19.01
CA ALA A 28 1.31 20.26 19.16
C ALA A 28 1.24 21.12 17.89
N GLU A 29 2.19 20.95 16.96
CA GLU A 29 2.18 21.66 15.67
C GLU A 29 1.34 20.95 14.61
N ASP A 30 0.81 19.76 14.87
CA ASP A 30 -0.09 19.05 13.94
C ASP A 30 -1.51 19.63 14.03
N PRO A 31 -2.02 20.28 12.95
CA PRO A 31 -3.35 20.87 12.97
C PRO A 31 -4.49 19.84 13.03
N HIS A 32 -4.24 18.61 12.56
CA HIS A 32 -5.25 17.55 12.48
C HIS A 32 -4.68 16.18 12.87
N PRO A 33 -4.30 15.98 14.15
CA PRO A 33 -3.66 14.74 14.59
C PRO A 33 -4.47 13.50 14.24
N SER A 34 -3.80 12.47 13.78
CA SER A 34 -4.45 11.23 13.38
C SER A 34 -5.07 10.50 14.57
N PRO A 35 -6.36 10.13 14.49
CA PRO A 35 -7.02 9.36 15.55
C PRO A 35 -6.44 7.94 15.71
N LEU A 36 -5.65 7.47 14.73
CA LEU A 36 -4.96 6.19 14.79
C LEU A 36 -3.98 6.07 15.96
N LEU A 37 -3.53 7.20 16.54
CA LEU A 37 -2.75 7.23 17.79
C LEU A 37 -3.46 6.50 18.92
N GLY A 38 -4.80 6.49 18.94
CA GLY A 38 -5.62 5.77 19.90
C GLY A 38 -5.47 4.25 19.91
N ASN A 39 -4.80 3.66 18.89
CA ASN A 39 -4.53 2.22 18.87
C ASN A 39 -3.29 1.81 19.69
N LEU A 40 -2.39 2.74 20.02
CA LEU A 40 -1.07 2.41 20.55
C LEU A 40 -1.09 1.90 21.99
N THR A 41 -1.86 2.52 22.86
CA THR A 41 -1.82 2.28 24.31
C THR A 41 -2.28 0.88 24.69
N HIS A 42 -3.44 0.47 24.18
CA HIS A 42 -4.00 -0.86 24.44
C HIS A 42 -3.15 -1.98 23.82
N ALA A 43 -2.47 -1.69 22.72
CA ALA A 43 -1.64 -2.67 22.02
C ALA A 43 -0.45 -3.16 22.86
N LEU A 44 0.06 -2.39 23.82
CA LEU A 44 1.21 -2.78 24.65
C LEU A 44 0.99 -4.06 25.46
N THR A 45 -0.20 -4.26 25.99
CA THR A 45 -0.51 -5.35 26.93
C THR A 45 -1.59 -6.31 26.45
N HIS A 46 -2.02 -6.16 25.17
CA HIS A 46 -3.11 -6.97 24.63
C HIS A 46 -2.76 -8.47 24.60
N PRO A 47 -3.68 -9.40 24.94
CA PRO A 47 -3.42 -10.85 24.95
C PRO A 47 -2.99 -11.44 23.61
N ALA A 48 -3.28 -10.78 22.48
CA ALA A 48 -2.80 -11.19 21.17
C ALA A 48 -1.26 -11.05 21.00
N ARG A 49 -0.56 -10.36 21.94
CA ARG A 49 0.90 -10.21 21.89
C ARG A 49 1.60 -11.55 22.06
N ILE A 50 2.75 -11.69 21.40
CA ILE A 50 3.62 -12.87 21.52
C ILE A 50 4.69 -12.55 22.55
N GLY A 51 4.67 -13.27 23.68
CA GLY A 51 5.61 -13.05 24.79
C GLY A 51 6.81 -13.99 24.82
N GLN A 52 6.79 -15.09 24.07
CA GLN A 52 7.88 -16.09 24.02
C GLN A 52 8.02 -16.64 22.61
N PRO A 53 9.22 -17.10 22.20
CA PRO A 53 9.37 -17.85 20.95
C PRO A 53 8.47 -19.09 20.95
N ALA A 54 7.88 -19.37 19.78
CA ALA A 54 6.98 -20.51 19.64
C ALA A 54 7.26 -21.28 18.36
N VAL A 55 7.08 -22.59 18.42
CA VAL A 55 7.28 -23.50 17.29
C VAL A 55 6.02 -24.30 17.06
N ARG A 56 5.60 -24.40 15.81
CA ARG A 56 4.45 -25.21 15.42
C ARG A 56 4.71 -26.69 15.74
N ARG A 57 3.78 -27.33 16.45
CA ARG A 57 3.92 -28.72 16.92
C ARG A 57 4.31 -29.68 15.80
N GLY A 58 3.58 -29.64 14.68
CA GLY A 58 3.82 -30.56 13.57
C GLY A 58 5.20 -30.39 12.93
N TRP A 59 5.73 -29.16 12.87
CA TRP A 59 7.10 -28.93 12.40
C TRP A 59 8.14 -29.43 13.38
N LEU A 60 7.89 -29.26 14.69
CA LEU A 60 8.81 -29.74 15.73
C LEU A 60 8.91 -31.27 15.76
N GLU A 61 7.78 -31.98 15.58
CA GLU A 61 7.70 -33.44 15.61
C GLU A 61 8.16 -34.12 14.31
N GLN A 62 7.89 -33.52 13.15
CA GLN A 62 8.15 -34.14 11.84
C GLN A 62 9.38 -33.55 11.13
N GLY A 63 9.90 -32.43 11.61
CA GLY A 63 10.98 -31.68 10.96
C GLY A 63 10.50 -30.80 9.78
N PRO A 64 11.46 -30.15 9.09
CA PRO A 64 11.18 -29.30 7.93
C PRO A 64 10.54 -30.08 6.78
N GLY A 65 9.51 -29.52 6.16
CA GLY A 65 8.84 -30.11 5.02
C GLY A 65 7.49 -29.47 4.70
N ALA A 66 6.97 -29.76 3.52
CA ALA A 66 5.62 -29.33 3.11
C ALA A 66 4.55 -29.91 4.07
N ASP A 67 3.68 -29.05 4.58
CA ASP A 67 2.63 -29.47 5.52
C ASP A 67 1.34 -28.69 5.35
N ASN A 68 0.26 -29.37 5.01
CA ASN A 68 -1.05 -28.77 4.81
C ASN A 68 -1.76 -28.32 6.10
N ARG A 69 -1.24 -28.69 7.29
CA ARG A 69 -1.82 -28.31 8.59
C ARG A 69 -1.43 -26.91 9.04
N ARG A 70 -0.56 -26.20 8.30
CA ARG A 70 -0.23 -24.80 8.61
C ARG A 70 -1.50 -23.95 8.70
N GLY A 71 -1.63 -23.23 9.81
CA GLY A 71 -2.82 -22.43 10.16
C GLY A 71 -3.84 -23.16 11.02
N ALA A 72 -3.71 -24.49 11.24
CA ALA A 72 -4.61 -25.30 12.05
C ALA A 72 -3.90 -26.09 13.18
N ASP A 73 -2.59 -25.92 13.31
CA ASP A 73 -1.77 -26.66 14.25
C ASP A 73 -1.55 -25.87 15.55
N GLU A 74 -1.18 -26.56 16.62
CA GLU A 74 -0.83 -25.97 17.92
C GLU A 74 0.59 -25.40 17.91
N TYR A 75 0.86 -24.50 18.86
CA TYR A 75 2.19 -23.91 19.07
C TYR A 75 2.74 -24.29 20.43
N ILE A 76 4.03 -24.60 20.45
CA ILE A 76 4.79 -24.93 21.67
C ILE A 76 5.75 -23.80 21.94
N SER A 77 5.61 -23.16 23.12
CA SER A 77 6.57 -22.16 23.59
C SER A 77 7.92 -22.83 23.85
N VAL A 78 8.99 -22.18 23.38
CA VAL A 78 10.37 -22.68 23.58
C VAL A 78 11.25 -21.53 24.10
N SER A 79 12.42 -21.88 24.64
CA SER A 79 13.40 -20.88 25.04
C SER A 79 14.00 -20.19 23.80
N TRP A 80 14.54 -18.98 23.98
CA TRP A 80 15.30 -18.29 22.92
C TRP A 80 16.49 -19.13 22.44
N GLU A 81 17.17 -19.86 23.35
CA GLU A 81 18.28 -20.75 22.98
C GLU A 81 17.83 -21.82 21.99
N THR A 82 16.73 -22.50 22.30
CA THR A 82 16.11 -23.50 21.39
C THR A 82 15.68 -22.87 20.06
N ALA A 83 15.02 -21.71 20.10
CA ALA A 83 14.57 -21.03 18.91
C ALA A 83 15.74 -20.66 17.98
N PHE A 84 16.81 -20.09 18.54
CA PHE A 84 18.01 -19.73 17.76
C PHE A 84 18.71 -20.96 17.19
N GLU A 85 18.76 -22.06 17.93
CA GLU A 85 19.32 -23.34 17.45
C GLU A 85 18.51 -23.85 16.24
N LEU A 86 17.18 -23.89 16.34
CA LEU A 86 16.30 -24.35 15.26
C LEU A 86 16.43 -23.49 14.02
N VAL A 87 16.37 -22.15 14.17
CA VAL A 87 16.46 -21.20 13.05
C VAL A 87 17.83 -21.27 12.37
N SER A 88 18.93 -21.24 13.15
CA SER A 88 20.29 -21.28 12.58
C SER A 88 20.58 -22.61 11.89
N ARG A 89 20.12 -23.74 12.46
CA ARG A 89 20.21 -25.05 11.81
C ARG A 89 19.48 -25.11 10.49
N GLU A 90 18.26 -24.55 10.43
CA GLU A 90 17.43 -24.55 9.23
C GLU A 90 17.98 -23.63 8.14
N LEU A 91 18.44 -22.43 8.50
CA LEU A 91 19.13 -21.52 7.57
C LEU A 91 20.39 -22.18 6.98
N LYS A 92 21.18 -22.86 7.81
CA LYS A 92 22.37 -23.60 7.37
C LYS A 92 22.00 -24.76 6.45
N ARG A 93 20.99 -25.57 6.83
CA ARG A 93 20.51 -26.69 6.00
C ARG A 93 20.09 -26.22 4.61
N VAL A 94 19.25 -25.19 4.51
CA VAL A 94 18.76 -24.70 3.23
C VAL A 94 19.88 -24.04 2.45
N GLY A 95 20.71 -23.21 3.09
CA GLY A 95 21.85 -22.55 2.44
C GLY A 95 22.87 -23.52 1.86
N GLU A 96 23.19 -24.60 2.58
CA GLU A 96 24.15 -25.63 2.12
C GLU A 96 23.57 -26.59 1.07
N SER A 97 22.28 -26.98 1.21
CA SER A 97 21.68 -28.00 0.35
C SER A 97 21.07 -27.43 -0.92
N HIS A 98 20.58 -26.17 -0.89
CA HIS A 98 19.81 -25.55 -1.96
C HIS A 98 20.34 -24.18 -2.38
N GLY A 99 21.26 -23.59 -1.61
CA GLY A 99 21.77 -22.24 -1.82
C GLY A 99 20.76 -21.12 -1.42
N PRO A 100 21.23 -19.87 -1.41
CA PRO A 100 20.39 -18.71 -1.05
C PRO A 100 19.25 -18.45 -2.05
N GLU A 101 19.28 -19.03 -3.25
CA GLU A 101 18.20 -18.99 -4.23
C GLU A 101 16.93 -19.74 -3.77
N ALA A 102 17.02 -20.59 -2.75
CA ALA A 102 15.89 -21.27 -2.15
C ALA A 102 15.31 -20.54 -0.91
N ILE A 103 15.83 -19.36 -0.59
CA ILE A 103 15.37 -18.52 0.52
C ILE A 103 14.60 -17.34 -0.04
N PHE A 104 13.34 -17.15 0.39
CA PHE A 104 12.56 -15.96 0.11
C PHE A 104 12.60 -15.02 1.30
N GLY A 105 13.02 -13.78 1.08
CA GLY A 105 13.01 -12.71 2.09
C GLY A 105 11.74 -11.87 1.99
N GLY A 106 10.80 -12.10 2.90
CA GLY A 106 9.52 -11.39 2.97
C GLY A 106 9.54 -10.26 4.00
N SER A 107 8.99 -9.13 3.64
CA SER A 107 8.64 -8.02 4.53
C SER A 107 7.96 -6.90 3.74
N TYR A 108 7.31 -5.98 4.45
CA TYR A 108 6.71 -4.78 3.85
C TYR A 108 7.12 -3.54 4.63
N GLY A 109 7.22 -2.39 3.93
CA GLY A 109 7.81 -1.16 4.44
C GLY A 109 7.02 -0.43 5.54
N TRP A 110 5.84 -0.91 5.93
CA TRP A 110 4.98 -0.27 6.92
C TRP A 110 5.14 -0.83 8.35
N SER A 111 6.16 -1.60 8.63
CA SER A 111 6.34 -2.23 9.94
C SER A 111 6.89 -1.30 11.02
N SER A 112 7.65 -0.27 10.67
CA SER A 112 8.14 0.76 11.59
C SER A 112 8.38 2.09 10.88
N ALA A 113 8.08 3.21 11.56
CA ALA A 113 8.45 4.56 11.10
C ALA A 113 9.94 4.88 11.33
N GLY A 114 10.66 4.08 12.13
CA GLY A 114 12.06 4.29 12.45
C GLY A 114 13.03 4.04 11.30
N ARG A 115 14.20 4.65 11.38
CA ARG A 115 15.24 4.56 10.35
C ARG A 115 16.20 3.40 10.55
N PHE A 116 16.35 2.93 11.78
CA PHE A 116 17.20 1.79 12.13
C PHE A 116 16.41 0.49 12.25
N HIS A 117 15.38 0.45 13.09
CA HIS A 117 14.54 -0.73 13.31
C HIS A 117 13.43 -0.90 12.24
N HIS A 118 13.74 -0.60 11.00
CA HIS A 118 12.87 -0.91 9.87
C HIS A 118 12.99 -2.38 9.54
N ALA A 119 11.99 -3.21 9.87
CA ALA A 119 12.07 -4.68 9.79
C ALA A 119 12.49 -5.20 8.41
N GLN A 120 12.02 -4.58 7.32
CA GLN A 120 12.47 -4.91 5.96
C GLN A 120 13.98 -4.71 5.78
N SER A 121 14.53 -3.60 6.29
CA SER A 121 15.98 -3.35 6.19
C SER A 121 16.77 -4.35 7.03
N GLN A 122 16.27 -4.74 8.19
CA GLN A 122 16.90 -5.71 9.07
C GLN A 122 16.98 -7.11 8.44
N VAL A 123 15.85 -7.66 7.98
CA VAL A 123 15.83 -9.00 7.38
C VAL A 123 16.60 -9.04 6.06
N HIS A 124 16.50 -8.01 5.22
CA HIS A 124 17.22 -7.97 3.96
C HIS A 124 18.72 -7.82 4.18
N ARG A 125 19.15 -6.99 5.15
CA ARG A 125 20.56 -6.90 5.54
C ARG A 125 21.08 -8.25 6.03
N PHE A 126 20.35 -8.93 6.91
CA PHE A 126 20.74 -10.24 7.40
C PHE A 126 20.90 -11.25 6.26
N LEU A 127 19.91 -11.38 5.39
CA LEU A 127 19.96 -12.32 4.27
C LEU A 127 21.10 -12.01 3.29
N ASN A 128 21.35 -10.71 3.01
CA ASN A 128 22.43 -10.30 2.12
C ASN A 128 23.83 -10.52 2.72
N THR A 129 24.05 -10.12 3.98
CA THR A 129 25.40 -10.13 4.58
C THR A 129 25.77 -11.47 5.22
N VAL A 130 24.77 -12.24 5.65
CA VAL A 130 24.99 -13.52 6.35
C VAL A 130 24.77 -14.70 5.41
N MET A 131 23.67 -14.73 4.65
CA MET A 131 23.30 -15.84 3.75
C MET A 131 23.83 -15.67 2.32
N GLY A 132 24.38 -14.50 1.98
CA GLY A 132 24.89 -14.20 0.64
C GLY A 132 23.83 -13.75 -0.37
N GLY A 133 22.58 -13.68 0.02
CA GLY A 133 21.46 -13.22 -0.79
C GLY A 133 20.18 -13.98 -0.52
N TYR A 134 19.14 -13.62 -1.28
CA TYR A 134 17.81 -14.23 -1.20
C TYR A 134 16.98 -13.87 -2.45
N VAL A 135 15.91 -14.62 -2.70
CA VAL A 135 14.90 -14.25 -3.69
C VAL A 135 14.07 -13.09 -3.14
N ARG A 136 14.04 -11.99 -3.87
CA ARG A 136 13.34 -10.75 -3.47
C ARG A 136 12.01 -10.57 -4.20
N SER A 137 11.07 -9.90 -3.55
CA SER A 137 9.94 -9.29 -4.25
C SER A 137 10.30 -7.88 -4.71
N VAL A 138 9.69 -7.43 -5.81
CA VAL A 138 9.84 -6.07 -6.34
C VAL A 138 8.51 -5.36 -6.37
N ASN A 139 8.55 -4.02 -6.30
CA ASN A 139 7.41 -3.12 -6.19
C ASN A 139 6.65 -3.27 -4.85
N SER A 140 5.40 -2.81 -4.84
CA SER A 140 4.54 -2.88 -3.67
C SER A 140 3.11 -3.22 -4.08
N TYR A 141 2.33 -3.75 -3.14
CA TYR A 141 0.88 -3.91 -3.33
C TYR A 141 0.17 -2.58 -3.62
N SER A 142 0.73 -1.47 -3.14
CA SER A 142 0.14 -0.14 -3.29
C SER A 142 0.18 0.40 -4.70
N SER A 143 1.32 0.21 -5.41
CA SER A 143 1.62 0.92 -6.65
C SER A 143 2.38 0.08 -7.69
N GLY A 144 2.26 -1.24 -7.65
CA GLY A 144 3.02 -2.15 -8.52
C GLY A 144 2.84 -1.87 -10.01
N ALA A 145 1.61 -1.66 -10.47
CA ALA A 145 1.34 -1.35 -11.88
C ALA A 145 1.96 0.00 -12.29
N SER A 146 1.76 1.04 -11.49
CA SER A 146 2.30 2.37 -11.77
C SER A 146 3.83 2.42 -11.74
N ALA A 147 4.45 1.68 -10.82
CA ALA A 147 5.92 1.64 -10.69
C ALA A 147 6.60 1.03 -11.93
N VAL A 148 5.90 0.16 -12.67
CA VAL A 148 6.39 -0.41 -13.93
C VAL A 148 6.01 0.44 -15.13
N LEU A 149 4.77 0.95 -15.18
CA LEU A 149 4.27 1.71 -16.31
C LEU A 149 4.93 3.08 -16.45
N LEU A 150 4.97 3.88 -15.38
CA LEU A 150 5.37 5.30 -15.43
C LEU A 150 6.79 5.51 -16.00
N PRO A 151 7.81 4.67 -15.71
CA PRO A 151 9.12 4.79 -16.35
C PRO A 151 9.10 4.66 -17.89
N HIS A 152 8.10 4.00 -18.47
CA HIS A 152 7.97 3.87 -19.91
C HIS A 152 7.30 5.09 -20.58
N ILE A 153 6.54 5.88 -19.81
CA ILE A 153 5.66 6.91 -20.40
C ILE A 153 5.99 8.34 -19.98
N VAL A 154 6.61 8.54 -18.80
CA VAL A 154 6.93 9.90 -18.30
C VAL A 154 8.17 9.96 -17.42
N GLY A 155 8.46 8.92 -16.64
CA GLY A 155 9.60 8.86 -15.73
C GLY A 155 9.36 8.05 -14.48
N ASP A 156 10.37 7.93 -13.64
CA ASP A 156 10.35 7.12 -12.43
C ASP A 156 9.27 7.59 -11.43
N LEU A 157 8.58 6.65 -10.80
CA LEU A 157 7.52 6.91 -9.84
C LEU A 157 7.98 7.80 -8.67
N ASN A 158 9.19 7.60 -8.16
CA ASN A 158 9.68 8.39 -7.03
C ASN A 158 9.95 9.83 -7.45
N GLU A 159 10.43 10.06 -8.68
CA GLU A 159 10.62 11.41 -9.23
C GLU A 159 9.26 12.11 -9.45
N ILE A 160 8.25 11.39 -9.94
CA ILE A 160 6.88 11.92 -10.06
C ILE A 160 6.34 12.30 -8.70
N ALA A 161 6.50 11.45 -7.69
CA ALA A 161 6.06 11.73 -6.32
C ALA A 161 6.80 12.90 -5.68
N ARG A 162 8.12 13.02 -5.92
CA ARG A 162 8.97 14.08 -5.36
C ARG A 162 8.75 15.46 -6.00
N ARG A 163 8.41 15.48 -7.29
CA ARG A 163 8.31 16.71 -8.08
C ARG A 163 6.88 16.98 -8.55
N GLY A 164 5.93 16.36 -7.90
CA GLY A 164 4.49 16.60 -8.12
C GLY A 164 4.07 17.99 -7.66
N VAL A 165 2.89 18.39 -8.08
CA VAL A 165 2.26 19.63 -7.64
C VAL A 165 1.89 19.53 -6.15
N SER A 166 2.24 20.54 -5.36
CA SER A 166 1.93 20.55 -3.94
C SER A 166 0.49 20.96 -3.64
N TRP A 167 -0.05 20.55 -2.49
CA TRP A 167 -1.34 21.00 -2.00
C TRP A 167 -1.41 22.53 -1.88
N GLN A 168 -0.31 23.18 -1.52
CA GLN A 168 -0.21 24.63 -1.48
C GLN A 168 -0.41 25.26 -2.87
N GLU A 169 0.22 24.70 -3.92
CA GLU A 169 0.01 25.17 -5.29
C GLU A 169 -1.41 24.92 -5.77
N ILE A 170 -2.01 23.78 -5.39
CA ILE A 170 -3.42 23.46 -5.70
C ILE A 170 -4.33 24.51 -5.05
N ALA A 171 -4.12 24.81 -3.77
CA ALA A 171 -4.89 25.82 -3.06
C ALA A 171 -4.81 27.21 -3.72
N LEU A 172 -3.66 27.57 -4.30
CA LEU A 172 -3.43 28.88 -4.90
C LEU A 172 -3.87 28.99 -6.36
N HIS A 173 -3.83 27.91 -7.14
CA HIS A 173 -3.87 28.04 -8.61
C HIS A 173 -4.87 27.14 -9.31
N THR A 174 -5.35 26.04 -8.70
CA THR A 174 -6.22 25.06 -9.38
C THR A 174 -7.67 25.53 -9.42
N ASP A 175 -8.31 25.45 -10.59
CA ASP A 175 -9.74 25.73 -10.74
C ASP A 175 -10.57 24.46 -10.59
N VAL A 176 -10.07 23.32 -11.09
CA VAL A 176 -10.76 22.03 -11.01
C VAL A 176 -9.79 20.93 -10.59
N VAL A 177 -10.15 20.17 -9.56
CA VAL A 177 -9.49 18.92 -9.20
C VAL A 177 -10.38 17.77 -9.66
N LEU A 178 -9.93 17.02 -10.66
CA LEU A 178 -10.61 15.83 -11.15
C LEU A 178 -9.92 14.58 -10.56
N ALA A 179 -10.61 13.93 -9.62
CA ALA A 179 -10.06 12.85 -8.82
C ALA A 179 -10.70 11.50 -9.14
N PHE A 180 -10.02 10.70 -9.94
CA PHE A 180 -10.40 9.31 -10.19
C PHE A 180 -9.96 8.41 -9.02
N GLY A 181 -10.92 7.75 -8.37
CA GLY A 181 -10.74 7.00 -7.13
C GLY A 181 -10.77 7.86 -5.87
N GLY A 182 -11.13 9.15 -5.98
CA GLY A 182 -11.39 10.04 -4.87
C GLY A 182 -10.15 10.58 -4.14
N LEU A 183 -10.40 11.30 -3.04
CA LEU A 183 -9.42 12.03 -2.22
C LEU A 183 -9.68 11.84 -0.72
N ALA A 184 -10.13 10.67 -0.29
CA ALA A 184 -10.53 10.42 1.10
C ALA A 184 -9.43 10.79 2.10
N LEU A 185 -9.70 11.74 3.01
CA LEU A 185 -8.73 12.26 4.00
C LEU A 185 -8.13 11.19 4.92
N LYS A 186 -8.85 10.08 5.17
CA LYS A 186 -8.31 8.95 5.93
C LYS A 186 -7.00 8.40 5.35
N ASN A 187 -6.81 8.48 4.04
CA ASN A 187 -5.61 7.99 3.38
C ASN A 187 -4.41 8.93 3.62
N SER A 188 -4.64 10.23 3.71
CA SER A 188 -3.59 11.21 4.01
C SER A 188 -3.20 11.26 5.49
N GLN A 189 -3.93 10.54 6.37
CA GLN A 189 -3.59 10.37 7.78
C GLN A 189 -2.34 9.52 8.00
N VAL A 190 -1.79 8.89 6.97
CA VAL A 190 -0.65 7.97 7.08
C VAL A 190 0.40 8.24 6.02
N ALA A 191 1.68 8.10 6.40
CA ALA A 191 2.80 8.19 5.47
C ALA A 191 3.90 7.18 5.82
N SER A 192 4.54 6.57 4.83
CA SER A 192 5.67 5.68 5.04
C SER A 192 6.84 6.46 5.66
N GLY A 193 7.34 5.99 6.78
CA GLY A 193 8.42 6.67 7.53
C GLY A 193 7.95 7.73 8.52
N GLY A 194 6.64 7.99 8.59
CA GLY A 194 6.04 8.93 9.53
C GLY A 194 5.54 10.22 8.90
N LEU A 195 4.82 10.98 9.70
CA LEU A 195 4.18 12.24 9.32
C LEU A 195 3.95 13.05 10.61
N SER A 196 4.39 14.29 10.65
CA SER A 196 4.26 15.14 11.84
C SER A 196 3.14 16.18 11.70
N GLU A 197 2.75 16.53 10.48
CA GLU A 197 1.74 17.56 10.22
C GLU A 197 0.76 17.07 9.14
N HIS A 198 -0.53 17.03 9.48
CA HIS A 198 -1.65 16.71 8.57
C HIS A 198 -2.27 18.02 8.09
N THR A 199 -2.00 18.44 6.86
CA THR A 199 -2.36 19.77 6.34
C THR A 199 -3.31 19.72 5.13
N GLU A 200 -3.60 18.55 4.59
CA GLU A 200 -4.36 18.35 3.36
C GLU A 200 -5.77 18.93 3.45
N ALA A 201 -6.45 18.73 4.58
CA ALA A 201 -7.79 19.26 4.83
C ALA A 201 -7.85 20.80 4.75
N ASP A 202 -6.82 21.47 5.29
CA ASP A 202 -6.75 22.93 5.26
C ASP A 202 -6.52 23.45 3.85
N PHE A 203 -5.65 22.82 3.07
CA PHE A 203 -5.43 23.21 1.68
C PHE A 203 -6.64 22.94 0.79
N MET A 204 -7.37 21.83 0.99
CA MET A 204 -8.63 21.57 0.29
C MET A 204 -9.67 22.64 0.61
N ARG A 205 -9.80 23.04 1.87
CA ARG A 205 -10.70 24.10 2.32
C ARG A 205 -10.30 25.45 1.70
N GLN A 206 -9.01 25.79 1.69
CA GLN A 206 -8.49 27.02 1.06
C GLN A 206 -8.77 27.03 -0.45
N ALA A 207 -8.51 25.93 -1.15
CA ALA A 207 -8.84 25.80 -2.56
C ALA A 207 -10.33 26.04 -2.82
N SER A 208 -11.20 25.37 -2.05
CA SER A 208 -12.66 25.51 -2.14
C SER A 208 -13.13 26.92 -1.86
N GLN A 209 -12.59 27.61 -0.84
CA GLN A 209 -12.89 29.00 -0.51
C GLN A 209 -12.48 29.96 -1.63
N ARG A 210 -11.42 29.66 -2.37
CA ARG A 210 -11.00 30.43 -3.55
C ARG A 210 -11.92 30.19 -4.77
N GLY A 211 -12.76 29.15 -4.75
CA GLY A 211 -13.66 28.77 -5.83
C GLY A 211 -13.19 27.56 -6.65
N ALA A 212 -12.20 26.83 -6.21
CA ALA A 212 -11.82 25.57 -6.83
C ALA A 212 -12.94 24.53 -6.66
N HIS A 213 -13.23 23.79 -7.72
CA HIS A 213 -14.25 22.75 -7.74
C HIS A 213 -13.61 21.36 -7.74
N PHE A 214 -14.02 20.50 -6.81
CA PHE A 214 -13.54 19.14 -6.71
C PHE A 214 -14.56 18.18 -7.33
N ILE A 215 -14.12 17.31 -8.25
CA ILE A 215 -14.96 16.28 -8.85
C ILE A 215 -14.38 14.92 -8.49
N SER A 216 -15.06 14.19 -7.62
CA SER A 216 -14.65 12.86 -7.17
C SER A 216 -15.37 11.80 -7.99
N VAL A 217 -14.62 11.10 -8.84
CA VAL A 217 -15.10 9.95 -9.61
C VAL A 217 -14.81 8.69 -8.80
N SER A 218 -15.83 8.11 -8.16
CA SER A 218 -15.67 6.95 -7.28
C SER A 218 -17.03 6.27 -7.05
N PRO A 219 -17.06 4.93 -6.79
CA PRO A 219 -18.28 4.26 -6.32
C PRO A 219 -18.69 4.66 -4.90
N LEU A 220 -17.83 5.39 -4.17
CA LEU A 220 -18.03 5.77 -2.78
C LEU A 220 -18.10 7.30 -2.64
N ARG A 221 -19.22 7.81 -2.10
CA ARG A 221 -19.40 9.24 -1.82
C ARG A 221 -18.42 9.75 -0.78
N SER A 222 -18.07 8.88 0.20
CA SER A 222 -17.10 9.19 1.25
C SER A 222 -15.66 9.44 0.75
N ASP A 223 -15.39 9.18 -0.53
CA ASP A 223 -14.11 9.51 -1.16
C ASP A 223 -14.01 11.00 -1.59
N LEU A 224 -15.10 11.78 -1.45
CA LEU A 224 -15.08 13.25 -1.53
C LEU A 224 -15.13 13.82 -0.10
N PRO A 225 -14.02 14.42 0.40
CA PRO A 225 -14.01 15.02 1.73
C PRO A 225 -14.96 16.21 1.86
N ALA A 226 -15.50 16.42 3.06
CA ALA A 226 -16.38 17.57 3.33
C ALA A 226 -15.66 18.93 3.18
N GLU A 227 -14.35 18.96 3.32
CA GLU A 227 -13.47 20.13 3.13
C GLU A 227 -13.33 20.53 1.66
N ALA A 228 -13.59 19.60 0.75
CA ALA A 228 -13.54 19.81 -0.69
C ALA A 228 -14.91 20.14 -1.23
N ALA A 229 -15.20 21.43 -1.50
CA ALA A 229 -16.44 21.83 -2.16
C ALA A 229 -16.48 21.24 -3.59
N GLY A 230 -17.43 20.34 -3.84
CA GLY A 230 -17.41 19.64 -5.11
C GLY A 230 -18.57 18.67 -5.33
N GLU A 231 -18.41 17.83 -6.32
CA GLU A 231 -19.41 16.88 -6.79
C GLU A 231 -18.88 15.46 -6.76
N TRP A 232 -19.68 14.56 -6.24
CA TRP A 232 -19.47 13.13 -6.36
C TRP A 232 -20.10 12.61 -7.65
N LEU A 233 -19.30 11.96 -8.47
CA LEU A 233 -19.72 11.29 -9.68
C LEU A 233 -19.57 9.78 -9.50
N PRO A 234 -20.67 9.05 -9.24
CA PRO A 234 -20.64 7.59 -9.09
C PRO A 234 -20.27 6.93 -10.42
N VAL A 235 -19.39 5.95 -10.36
CA VAL A 235 -18.90 5.16 -11.50
C VAL A 235 -18.87 3.69 -11.17
N ASN A 236 -19.21 2.81 -12.11
CA ASN A 236 -19.05 1.36 -11.92
C ASN A 236 -17.58 1.04 -11.61
N PRO A 237 -17.31 0.21 -10.58
CA PRO A 237 -15.94 -0.14 -10.21
C PRO A 237 -15.11 -0.70 -11.36
N GLY A 238 -13.89 -0.18 -11.54
CA GLY A 238 -12.95 -0.64 -12.57
C GLY A 238 -13.22 -0.17 -13.98
N THR A 239 -14.15 0.79 -14.20
CA THR A 239 -14.50 1.30 -15.52
C THR A 239 -14.03 2.74 -15.79
N ASP A 240 -13.21 3.29 -14.92
CA ASP A 240 -12.66 4.64 -15.02
C ASP A 240 -11.95 4.91 -16.36
N ALA A 241 -11.26 3.90 -16.91
CA ALA A 241 -10.60 4.01 -18.21
C ALA A 241 -11.61 4.29 -19.37
N ALA A 242 -12.82 3.70 -19.32
CA ALA A 242 -13.84 3.95 -20.31
C ALA A 242 -14.36 5.40 -20.24
N LEU A 243 -14.58 5.91 -19.02
CA LEU A 243 -14.96 7.30 -18.80
C LEU A 243 -13.87 8.27 -19.30
N MET A 244 -12.60 7.99 -19.02
CA MET A 244 -11.46 8.82 -19.48
C MET A 244 -11.36 8.85 -21.01
N LEU A 245 -11.57 7.71 -21.68
CA LEU A 245 -11.57 7.65 -23.15
C LEU A 245 -12.71 8.49 -23.76
N ALA A 246 -13.90 8.42 -23.18
CA ALA A 246 -15.04 9.24 -23.64
C ALA A 246 -14.84 10.75 -23.38
N LEU A 247 -14.17 11.11 -22.27
CA LEU A 247 -13.76 12.49 -22.03
C LEU A 247 -12.77 12.97 -23.10
N LEU A 248 -11.77 12.16 -23.44
CA LEU A 248 -10.81 12.47 -24.51
C LEU A 248 -11.50 12.58 -25.87
N HIS A 249 -12.46 11.70 -26.18
CA HIS A 249 -13.29 11.79 -27.39
C HIS A 249 -14.05 13.10 -27.43
N THR A 250 -14.74 13.47 -26.35
CA THR A 250 -15.55 14.71 -26.27
C THR A 250 -14.68 15.96 -26.42
N LEU A 251 -13.52 16.00 -25.74
CA LEU A 251 -12.55 17.11 -25.86
C LEU A 251 -12.01 17.23 -27.27
N TYR A 252 -11.67 16.11 -27.90
CA TYR A 252 -11.18 16.08 -29.28
C TYR A 252 -12.23 16.58 -30.27
N GLN A 253 -13.46 16.05 -30.22
CA GLN A 253 -14.55 16.40 -31.12
C GLN A 253 -14.95 17.88 -31.03
N ARG A 254 -14.82 18.48 -29.85
CA ARG A 254 -15.12 19.90 -29.62
C ARG A 254 -13.93 20.84 -29.91
N GLY A 255 -12.77 20.29 -30.31
CA GLY A 255 -11.54 21.08 -30.53
C GLY A 255 -11.00 21.73 -29.24
N TRP A 256 -11.17 21.08 -28.10
CA TRP A 256 -10.77 21.56 -26.78
C TRP A 256 -9.46 20.99 -26.29
N CYS A 257 -8.77 20.20 -27.10
CA CYS A 257 -7.43 19.74 -26.81
C CYS A 257 -6.37 20.81 -27.06
N ASP A 258 -5.32 20.86 -26.26
CA ASP A 258 -4.15 21.72 -26.48
C ASP A 258 -3.22 21.05 -27.53
N GLU A 259 -3.55 21.26 -28.82
CA GLU A 259 -2.80 20.70 -29.95
C GLU A 259 -1.32 21.11 -29.93
N ALA A 260 -1.01 22.31 -29.44
CA ALA A 260 0.36 22.80 -29.38
C ALA A 260 1.17 22.01 -28.34
N PHE A 261 0.59 21.73 -27.17
CA PHE A 261 1.23 20.92 -26.14
C PHE A 261 1.39 19.47 -26.63
N LEU A 262 0.36 18.87 -27.17
CA LEU A 262 0.38 17.50 -27.68
C LEU A 262 1.47 17.32 -28.75
N LYS A 263 1.56 18.22 -29.72
CA LYS A 263 2.56 18.18 -30.78
C LYS A 263 4.00 18.34 -30.27
N ASN A 264 4.21 19.27 -29.34
CA ASN A 264 5.55 19.64 -28.90
C ASN A 264 6.08 18.73 -27.79
N HIS A 265 5.21 18.23 -26.91
CA HIS A 265 5.58 17.55 -25.66
C HIS A 265 5.18 16.07 -25.59
N CYS A 266 4.39 15.58 -26.57
CA CYS A 266 3.92 14.20 -26.57
C CYS A 266 4.29 13.48 -27.88
N VAL A 267 4.18 12.16 -27.87
CA VAL A 267 4.24 11.29 -29.06
C VAL A 267 3.07 10.30 -29.04
N GLY A 268 2.53 9.95 -30.22
CA GLY A 268 1.49 8.93 -30.40
C GLY A 268 0.06 9.39 -30.14
N TRP A 269 -0.20 10.69 -30.13
CA TRP A 269 -1.55 11.21 -29.99
C TRP A 269 -2.46 10.77 -31.14
N GLU A 270 -1.95 10.77 -32.37
CA GLU A 270 -2.64 10.32 -33.57
C GLU A 270 -3.06 8.84 -33.52
N ILE A 271 -2.24 7.99 -32.88
CA ILE A 271 -2.55 6.57 -32.69
C ILE A 271 -3.71 6.38 -31.71
N LEU A 272 -3.67 7.11 -30.59
CA LEU A 272 -4.75 7.06 -29.61
C LEU A 272 -6.04 7.65 -30.15
N THR A 273 -5.97 8.76 -30.93
CA THR A 273 -7.16 9.36 -31.56
C THR A 273 -7.81 8.39 -32.54
N ALA A 274 -7.05 7.68 -33.37
CA ALA A 274 -7.57 6.65 -34.26
C ALA A 274 -8.33 5.54 -33.49
N TYR A 275 -7.80 5.14 -32.30
CA TYR A 275 -8.48 4.20 -31.43
C TYR A 275 -9.78 4.79 -30.84
N ILE A 276 -9.76 6.02 -30.33
CA ILE A 276 -10.92 6.68 -29.73
C ILE A 276 -12.05 6.87 -30.77
N LEU A 277 -11.68 7.21 -32.01
CA LEU A 277 -12.61 7.41 -33.12
C LEU A 277 -13.13 6.10 -33.75
N GLY A 278 -12.64 4.94 -33.28
CA GLY A 278 -13.06 3.63 -33.79
C GLY A 278 -12.41 3.22 -35.12
N GLU A 279 -11.37 3.91 -35.59
CA GLU A 279 -10.71 3.59 -36.85
C GLU A 279 -9.94 2.25 -36.81
N GLN A 280 -9.59 1.79 -35.59
CA GLN A 280 -8.84 0.55 -35.40
C GLN A 280 -9.74 -0.69 -35.31
N ASP A 281 -10.94 -0.58 -34.70
CA ASP A 281 -11.79 -1.73 -34.39
C ASP A 281 -13.31 -1.48 -34.63
N GLY A 282 -13.67 -0.34 -35.19
CA GLY A 282 -15.07 0.02 -35.50
C GLY A 282 -15.87 0.51 -34.29
N ILE A 283 -15.26 0.67 -33.11
CA ILE A 283 -15.95 1.11 -31.89
C ILE A 283 -15.55 2.54 -31.54
N VAL A 284 -16.48 3.48 -31.69
CA VAL A 284 -16.28 4.86 -31.24
C VAL A 284 -16.42 4.93 -29.72
N ARG A 285 -15.42 5.50 -29.03
CA ARG A 285 -15.40 5.63 -27.56
C ARG A 285 -16.04 6.95 -27.15
N ASP A 286 -17.27 7.18 -27.58
CA ASP A 286 -18.03 8.37 -27.24
C ASP A 286 -18.73 8.28 -25.87
N ALA A 287 -19.45 9.34 -25.48
CA ALA A 287 -20.16 9.39 -24.21
C ALA A 287 -21.27 8.32 -24.10
N GLY A 288 -21.94 7.96 -25.21
CA GLY A 288 -22.96 6.92 -25.21
C GLY A 288 -22.39 5.52 -25.02
N TRP A 289 -21.25 5.23 -25.64
CA TRP A 289 -20.50 4.00 -25.40
C TRP A 289 -20.04 3.90 -23.93
N ALA A 290 -19.49 4.98 -23.38
CA ALA A 290 -19.02 4.97 -22.01
C ALA A 290 -20.14 4.85 -20.98
N GLU A 291 -21.32 5.46 -21.22
CA GLU A 291 -22.51 5.28 -20.37
C GLU A 291 -22.87 3.80 -20.22
N ALA A 292 -22.85 3.05 -21.30
CA ALA A 292 -23.14 1.61 -21.28
C ALA A 292 -22.11 0.81 -20.47
N VAL A 293 -20.85 1.28 -20.39
CA VAL A 293 -19.76 0.60 -19.67
C VAL A 293 -19.67 1.04 -18.21
N CYS A 294 -19.64 2.35 -17.97
CA CYS A 294 -19.30 2.91 -16.67
C CYS A 294 -20.51 3.36 -15.83
N GLY A 295 -21.70 3.39 -16.44
CA GLY A 295 -22.94 3.80 -15.77
C GLY A 295 -23.07 5.32 -15.58
N VAL A 296 -22.12 6.12 -16.06
CA VAL A 296 -22.21 7.59 -16.02
C VAL A 296 -22.97 8.06 -17.26
N ALA A 297 -24.06 8.80 -17.08
CA ALA A 297 -24.89 9.27 -18.17
C ALA A 297 -24.11 10.14 -19.19
N ALA A 298 -24.41 10.00 -20.49
CA ALA A 298 -23.67 10.64 -21.57
C ALA A 298 -23.68 12.18 -21.49
N ASP A 299 -24.81 12.79 -21.07
CA ASP A 299 -24.90 14.21 -20.81
C ASP A 299 -24.01 14.67 -19.66
N LYS A 300 -23.84 13.83 -18.61
CA LYS A 300 -22.95 14.09 -17.50
C LYS A 300 -21.47 14.01 -17.91
N ILE A 301 -21.13 13.10 -18.81
CA ILE A 301 -19.79 13.01 -19.41
C ILE A 301 -19.48 14.28 -20.23
N SER A 302 -20.46 14.73 -21.02
CA SER A 302 -20.34 15.96 -21.79
C SER A 302 -20.20 17.19 -20.89
N TRP A 303 -21.01 17.28 -19.82
CA TRP A 303 -20.89 18.30 -18.78
C TRP A 303 -19.50 18.28 -18.13
N LEU A 304 -18.98 17.10 -17.79
CA LEU A 304 -17.65 16.98 -17.18
C LEU A 304 -16.57 17.56 -18.10
N ALA A 305 -16.60 17.27 -19.40
CA ALA A 305 -15.66 17.87 -20.36
C ALA A 305 -15.75 19.41 -20.40
N GLU A 306 -16.95 19.98 -20.25
CA GLU A 306 -17.17 21.44 -20.15
C GLU A 306 -16.55 22.03 -18.89
N GLN A 307 -16.60 21.31 -17.75
CA GLN A 307 -15.97 21.78 -16.52
C GLN A 307 -14.43 21.86 -16.63
N LEU A 308 -13.82 21.08 -17.52
CA LEU A 308 -12.37 21.04 -17.69
C LEU A 308 -11.83 22.06 -18.68
N TYR A 309 -12.63 22.45 -19.69
CA TYR A 309 -12.17 23.30 -20.77
C TYR A 309 -11.85 24.73 -20.32
N GLY A 310 -10.65 25.19 -20.68
CA GLY A 310 -10.17 26.54 -20.35
C GLY A 310 -9.86 26.78 -18.89
N LYS A 311 -9.82 25.73 -18.05
CA LYS A 311 -9.55 25.79 -16.63
C LYS A 311 -8.14 25.31 -16.29
N ARG A 312 -7.66 25.69 -15.11
CA ARG A 312 -6.49 25.07 -14.48
C ARG A 312 -6.93 23.76 -13.84
N VAL A 313 -6.57 22.65 -14.46
CA VAL A 313 -7.05 21.33 -14.06
C VAL A 313 -5.91 20.50 -13.44
N MET A 314 -6.16 19.96 -12.25
CA MET A 314 -5.38 18.90 -11.63
C MET A 314 -6.11 17.57 -11.85
N VAL A 315 -5.51 16.65 -12.61
CA VAL A 315 -6.00 15.27 -12.75
C VAL A 315 -5.24 14.39 -11.79
N THR A 316 -5.95 13.67 -10.94
CA THR A 316 -5.34 12.66 -10.05
C THR A 316 -5.97 11.29 -10.24
N VAL A 317 -5.15 10.23 -10.11
CA VAL A 317 -5.57 8.83 -10.16
C VAL A 317 -5.10 8.15 -8.88
N ALA A 318 -6.04 7.69 -8.07
CA ALA A 318 -5.73 7.06 -6.79
C ALA A 318 -5.06 5.69 -6.96
N HIS A 319 -4.32 5.23 -5.94
CA HIS A 319 -3.75 3.88 -5.90
C HIS A 319 -4.80 2.77 -6.09
N ALA A 320 -6.05 3.02 -5.73
CA ALA A 320 -7.14 2.06 -5.86
C ALA A 320 -7.31 1.56 -7.29
N LEU A 321 -7.26 2.45 -8.29
CA LEU A 321 -7.53 2.13 -9.68
C LEU A 321 -6.48 1.20 -10.28
N GLN A 322 -5.22 1.34 -9.88
CA GLN A 322 -4.16 0.47 -10.39
C GLN A 322 -4.05 -0.89 -9.66
N ARG A 323 -4.92 -1.14 -8.64
CA ARG A 323 -5.01 -2.43 -7.92
C ARG A 323 -6.16 -3.31 -8.42
N ALA A 324 -6.44 -3.25 -9.71
CA ALA A 324 -7.45 -4.03 -10.42
C ALA A 324 -6.86 -4.60 -11.71
N GLU A 325 -7.55 -5.53 -12.34
CA GLU A 325 -7.18 -5.98 -13.69
C GLU A 325 -7.06 -4.77 -14.62
N HIS A 326 -6.04 -4.77 -15.44
CA HIS A 326 -5.72 -3.65 -16.37
C HIS A 326 -5.47 -2.30 -15.66
N GLY A 327 -5.00 -2.33 -14.41
CA GLY A 327 -4.77 -1.14 -13.58
C GLY A 327 -3.75 -0.13 -14.13
N GLU A 328 -2.97 -0.51 -15.11
CA GLU A 328 -2.08 0.36 -15.89
C GLU A 328 -2.87 1.38 -16.71
N GLN A 329 -4.04 1.00 -17.24
CA GLN A 329 -4.83 1.80 -18.17
C GLN A 329 -5.33 3.13 -17.58
N PRO A 330 -5.97 3.17 -16.40
CA PRO A 330 -6.43 4.44 -15.82
C PRO A 330 -5.26 5.36 -15.42
N VAL A 331 -4.11 4.81 -15.05
CA VAL A 331 -2.91 5.61 -14.73
C VAL A 331 -2.38 6.30 -15.99
N TRP A 332 -2.28 5.55 -17.09
CA TRP A 332 -1.84 6.09 -18.38
C TRP A 332 -2.81 7.13 -18.90
N LEU A 333 -4.12 6.82 -18.91
CA LEU A 333 -5.18 7.74 -19.37
C LEU A 333 -5.27 9.01 -18.53
N GLY A 334 -5.02 8.95 -17.21
CA GLY A 334 -4.98 10.16 -16.37
C GLY A 334 -3.88 11.13 -16.79
N LEU A 335 -2.68 10.61 -17.12
CA LEU A 335 -1.59 11.41 -17.68
C LEU A 335 -1.95 11.98 -19.05
N VAL A 336 -2.56 11.15 -19.93
CA VAL A 336 -2.97 11.56 -21.28
C VAL A 336 -4.06 12.64 -21.21
N LEU A 337 -5.03 12.51 -20.32
CA LEU A 337 -6.08 13.52 -20.12
C LEU A 337 -5.49 14.86 -19.67
N ALA A 338 -4.56 14.84 -18.72
CA ALA A 338 -3.84 16.04 -18.32
C ALA A 338 -3.06 16.66 -19.48
N ALA A 339 -2.40 15.83 -20.32
CA ALA A 339 -1.66 16.27 -21.49
C ALA A 339 -2.57 16.86 -22.58
N ALA A 340 -3.71 16.23 -22.86
CA ALA A 340 -4.70 16.72 -23.82
C ALA A 340 -5.26 18.10 -23.42
N LEU A 341 -5.38 18.36 -22.11
CA LEU A 341 -5.76 19.67 -21.57
C LEU A 341 -4.58 20.66 -21.47
N GLY A 342 -3.36 20.28 -21.89
CA GLY A 342 -2.17 21.12 -21.82
C GLY A 342 -1.71 21.50 -20.42
N GLN A 343 -2.06 20.71 -19.37
CA GLN A 343 -1.85 21.08 -17.97
C GLN A 343 -0.47 20.71 -17.41
N PRO A 344 0.28 19.65 -17.87
CA PRO A 344 1.54 19.27 -17.24
C PRO A 344 2.57 20.42 -17.21
N GLY A 345 3.18 20.60 -16.05
CA GLY A 345 4.19 21.65 -15.78
C GLY A 345 3.63 23.03 -15.45
N LEU A 346 2.32 23.21 -15.40
CA LEU A 346 1.68 24.45 -14.96
C LEU A 346 1.51 24.50 -13.43
N PRO A 347 1.55 25.69 -12.78
CA PRO A 347 1.24 25.81 -11.36
C PRO A 347 -0.18 25.33 -11.05
N GLY A 348 -0.32 24.42 -10.09
CA GLY A 348 -1.62 23.85 -9.70
C GLY A 348 -2.32 23.01 -10.76
N GLY A 349 -1.67 22.73 -11.91
CA GLY A 349 -2.23 21.92 -12.99
C GLY A 349 -1.37 20.71 -13.31
N GLY A 350 -1.91 19.75 -14.03
CA GLY A 350 -1.20 18.58 -14.54
C GLY A 350 -1.71 17.26 -14.04
N PHE A 351 -0.81 16.29 -13.96
CA PHE A 351 -1.06 14.94 -13.46
C PHE A 351 -0.48 14.79 -12.07
N GLY A 352 -1.33 14.75 -11.06
CA GLY A 352 -0.98 14.52 -9.66
C GLY A 352 -1.17 13.04 -9.29
N TYR A 353 -0.25 12.17 -9.71
CA TYR A 353 -0.38 10.74 -9.42
C TYR A 353 -0.57 10.49 -7.94
N ALA A 354 -1.63 9.76 -7.61
CA ALA A 354 -1.98 9.32 -6.25
C ALA A 354 -2.11 10.45 -5.21
N LEU A 355 -2.37 11.70 -5.64
CA LEU A 355 -2.65 12.79 -4.73
C LEU A 355 -3.76 12.39 -3.76
N GLY A 356 -3.58 12.63 -2.46
CA GLY A 356 -4.53 12.19 -1.43
C GLY A 356 -4.53 10.70 -1.09
N ALA A 357 -3.70 9.86 -1.74
CA ALA A 357 -3.62 8.44 -1.41
C ALA A 357 -2.74 8.14 -0.19
N LEU A 358 -1.82 9.03 0.15
CA LEU A 358 -0.94 8.99 1.32
C LEU A 358 -0.56 10.43 1.72
N GLY A 359 -0.25 10.64 2.98
CA GLY A 359 0.08 11.97 3.52
C GLY A 359 1.41 12.57 3.04
N HIS A 360 2.19 11.89 2.22
CA HIS A 360 3.40 12.44 1.62
C HIS A 360 3.21 12.92 0.17
N TYR A 361 2.10 12.59 -0.49
CA TYR A 361 1.81 13.11 -1.82
C TYR A 361 1.30 14.56 -1.75
N GLY A 362 1.82 15.40 -2.63
CA GLY A 362 1.49 16.84 -2.64
C GLY A 362 2.21 17.64 -1.56
N LYS A 363 3.29 17.11 -0.97
CA LYS A 363 4.20 17.81 -0.04
C LYS A 363 5.59 17.94 -0.64
N HIS A 364 6.31 18.99 -0.24
CA HIS A 364 7.70 19.17 -0.64
C HIS A 364 8.62 18.16 0.05
N HIS A 365 9.62 17.68 -0.66
CA HIS A 365 10.66 16.84 -0.10
C HIS A 365 11.69 17.63 0.69
N ASN A 366 12.30 16.98 1.67
CA ASN A 366 13.44 17.53 2.39
C ASN A 366 14.65 17.76 1.47
N LEU A 367 15.55 18.63 1.88
CA LEU A 367 16.81 18.93 1.18
C LEU A 367 17.63 17.67 0.88
N VAL A 368 17.62 16.73 1.80
CA VAL A 368 18.35 15.45 1.70
C VAL A 368 17.48 14.27 2.14
N SER A 369 17.77 13.10 1.59
CA SER A 369 17.15 11.87 2.06
C SER A 369 17.73 11.43 3.41
N PHE A 370 16.86 11.03 4.33
CA PHE A 370 17.29 10.51 5.62
C PHE A 370 17.97 9.14 5.47
N PRO A 371 19.14 8.96 6.09
CA PRO A 371 19.79 7.65 6.15
C PRO A 371 18.90 6.61 6.83
N ALA A 372 19.07 5.37 6.42
CA ALA A 372 18.46 4.20 7.06
C ALA A 372 19.50 3.08 7.11
N LEU A 373 19.23 2.03 7.87
CA LEU A 373 20.14 0.88 7.96
C LEU A 373 20.46 0.34 6.55
N PRO A 374 21.74 0.30 6.13
CA PRO A 374 22.11 -0.21 4.82
C PRO A 374 21.83 -1.70 4.72
N GLN A 375 21.20 -2.13 3.63
CA GLN A 375 20.79 -3.53 3.45
C GLN A 375 21.90 -4.44 2.86
N GLY A 376 23.04 -3.88 2.46
CA GLY A 376 24.07 -4.63 1.76
C GLY A 376 23.69 -4.98 0.31
N LYS A 377 24.51 -5.78 -0.35
CA LYS A 377 24.30 -6.22 -1.73
C LYS A 377 23.71 -7.63 -1.76
N ASN A 378 22.58 -7.78 -2.43
CA ASN A 378 22.01 -9.10 -2.70
C ASN A 378 22.85 -9.83 -3.77
N GLY A 379 23.39 -11.01 -3.45
CA GLY A 379 24.15 -11.85 -4.37
C GLY A 379 23.28 -12.60 -5.37
N ILE A 380 21.94 -12.59 -5.22
CA ILE A 380 20.99 -13.34 -6.04
C ILE A 380 20.21 -12.39 -6.94
N ASP A 381 20.28 -12.60 -8.26
CA ASP A 381 19.45 -11.88 -9.23
C ASP A 381 18.19 -12.68 -9.58
N ARG A 382 17.43 -13.03 -8.57
CA ARG A 382 16.11 -13.66 -8.70
C ARG A 382 15.07 -12.78 -8.02
N LEU A 383 13.95 -12.57 -8.68
CA LEU A 383 12.87 -11.73 -8.19
C LEU A 383 11.50 -12.25 -8.61
N ILE A 384 10.50 -11.83 -7.87
CA ILE A 384 9.09 -11.93 -8.26
C ILE A 384 8.41 -10.56 -8.11
N PRO A 385 7.38 -10.26 -8.87
CA PRO A 385 6.44 -9.19 -8.52
C PRO A 385 5.81 -9.50 -7.15
N VAL A 386 5.66 -8.49 -6.30
CA VAL A 386 5.25 -8.68 -4.89
C VAL A 386 3.92 -9.43 -4.73
N ALA A 387 3.01 -9.27 -5.68
CA ALA A 387 1.70 -9.93 -5.65
C ALA A 387 1.70 -11.36 -6.24
N ARG A 388 2.85 -11.95 -6.55
CA ARG A 388 2.98 -13.30 -7.15
C ARG A 388 3.56 -14.34 -6.20
N ILE A 389 3.43 -14.14 -4.89
CA ILE A 389 3.94 -15.07 -3.88
C ILE A 389 3.29 -16.45 -3.99
N ALA A 390 1.97 -16.51 -4.14
CA ALA A 390 1.27 -17.78 -4.26
C ALA A 390 1.65 -18.52 -5.54
N ASP A 391 1.79 -17.82 -6.67
CA ASP A 391 2.26 -18.40 -7.94
C ASP A 391 3.66 -19.00 -7.78
N MET A 392 4.59 -18.23 -7.20
CA MET A 392 5.97 -18.68 -6.98
C MET A 392 6.03 -20.01 -6.20
N LEU A 393 5.21 -20.13 -5.16
CA LEU A 393 5.23 -21.32 -4.29
C LEU A 393 4.47 -22.51 -4.89
N LEU A 394 3.42 -22.25 -5.68
CA LEU A 394 2.61 -23.32 -6.29
C LEU A 394 3.16 -23.81 -7.63
N HIS A 395 3.87 -22.96 -8.36
CA HIS A 395 4.32 -23.20 -9.73
C HIS A 395 5.82 -22.98 -9.93
N PRO A 396 6.71 -23.58 -9.11
CA PRO A 396 8.15 -23.43 -9.26
C PRO A 396 8.60 -23.89 -10.67
N GLY A 397 9.44 -23.08 -11.32
CA GLY A 397 9.94 -23.34 -12.66
C GLY A 397 9.04 -22.87 -13.81
N GLU A 398 7.77 -22.54 -13.54
CA GLU A 398 6.86 -21.98 -14.54
C GLU A 398 7.32 -20.60 -15.00
N GLN A 399 7.13 -20.31 -16.28
CA GLN A 399 7.51 -19.03 -16.87
C GLN A 399 6.40 -18.00 -16.65
N PHE A 400 6.80 -16.77 -16.41
CA PHE A 400 5.89 -15.61 -16.37
C PHE A 400 6.52 -14.38 -17.02
N ASP A 401 5.67 -13.51 -17.54
CA ASP A 401 6.06 -12.25 -18.15
C ASP A 401 6.09 -11.14 -17.11
N TYR A 402 7.10 -10.27 -17.21
CA TYR A 402 7.22 -9.10 -16.36
C TYR A 402 8.12 -8.04 -17.00
N ASN A 403 7.58 -6.87 -17.32
CA ASN A 403 8.32 -5.71 -17.85
C ASN A 403 9.23 -6.05 -19.03
N GLY A 404 8.68 -6.76 -20.03
CA GLY A 404 9.38 -7.19 -21.23
C GLY A 404 10.37 -8.34 -21.01
N ARG A 405 10.37 -8.97 -19.85
CA ARG A 405 11.23 -10.11 -19.51
C ARG A 405 10.41 -11.38 -19.34
N HIS A 406 10.96 -12.50 -19.80
CA HIS A 406 10.45 -13.83 -19.52
C HIS A 406 11.23 -14.41 -18.34
N LEU A 407 10.60 -14.46 -17.19
CA LEU A 407 11.18 -14.93 -15.93
C LEU A 407 10.62 -16.32 -15.57
N ARG A 408 11.25 -16.99 -14.60
CA ARG A 408 10.77 -18.25 -14.05
C ARG A 408 10.68 -18.17 -12.55
N TYR A 409 9.61 -18.72 -11.97
CA TYR A 409 9.45 -18.80 -10.53
C TYR A 409 10.56 -19.69 -9.93
N PRO A 410 11.28 -19.21 -8.90
CA PRO A 410 12.28 -20.00 -8.20
C PRO A 410 11.62 -21.06 -7.32
N GLN A 411 12.36 -22.12 -7.00
CA GLN A 411 11.93 -23.13 -6.04
C GLN A 411 12.33 -22.71 -4.62
N ILE A 412 11.38 -22.22 -3.84
CA ILE A 412 11.61 -21.77 -2.47
C ILE A 412 11.42 -22.93 -1.49
N LYS A 413 12.36 -23.07 -0.55
CA LYS A 413 12.33 -24.01 0.56
C LYS A 413 12.05 -23.33 1.88
N LEU A 414 12.64 -22.16 2.09
CA LEU A 414 12.50 -21.37 3.30
C LEU A 414 12.00 -19.96 2.97
N ALA A 415 10.97 -19.52 3.68
CA ALA A 415 10.57 -18.12 3.68
C ALA A 415 10.88 -17.50 5.06
N TYR A 416 11.54 -16.34 5.05
CA TYR A 416 11.84 -15.57 6.24
C TYR A 416 11.08 -14.25 6.22
N TRP A 417 10.23 -14.00 7.21
CA TRP A 417 9.34 -12.85 7.26
C TRP A 417 9.57 -12.04 8.54
N ALA A 418 9.99 -10.80 8.41
CA ALA A 418 10.08 -9.87 9.53
C ALA A 418 9.25 -8.63 9.23
N GLY A 419 8.16 -8.44 9.96
CA GLY A 419 7.17 -7.40 9.71
C GLY A 419 6.35 -7.60 8.44
N GLY A 420 5.11 -7.20 8.48
CA GLY A 420 4.11 -7.37 7.41
C GLY A 420 3.30 -8.65 7.55
N ASN A 421 2.09 -8.61 6.99
CA ASN A 421 1.11 -9.69 7.14
C ASN A 421 0.53 -10.06 5.76
N PRO A 422 1.11 -11.05 5.05
CA PRO A 422 0.61 -11.48 3.74
C PRO A 422 -0.84 -11.92 3.75
N PHE A 423 -1.37 -12.46 4.85
CA PHE A 423 -2.80 -12.78 5.00
C PHE A 423 -3.70 -11.52 5.10
N HIS A 424 -3.11 -10.33 5.06
CA HIS A 424 -3.81 -9.08 4.85
C HIS A 424 -3.60 -8.52 3.44
N HIS A 425 -2.36 -8.58 2.91
CA HIS A 425 -2.02 -7.94 1.63
C HIS A 425 -2.37 -8.77 0.41
N HIS A 426 -2.33 -10.10 0.52
CA HIS A 426 -2.49 -11.01 -0.59
C HIS A 426 -3.95 -11.42 -0.76
N GLN A 427 -4.33 -11.72 -2.00
CA GLN A 427 -5.66 -12.10 -2.42
C GLN A 427 -5.85 -13.63 -2.33
N ASP A 428 -7.07 -14.12 -2.40
CA ASP A 428 -7.43 -15.56 -2.32
C ASP A 428 -6.67 -16.27 -1.19
N LEU A 429 -7.07 -16.00 0.05
CA LEU A 429 -6.35 -16.50 1.23
C LEU A 429 -6.35 -18.04 1.32
N ALA A 430 -7.32 -18.71 0.73
CA ALA A 430 -7.31 -20.16 0.63
C ALA A 430 -6.18 -20.65 -0.31
N ARG A 431 -5.96 -19.96 -1.41
CA ARG A 431 -4.84 -20.21 -2.33
C ARG A 431 -3.50 -19.90 -1.67
N LEU A 432 -3.39 -18.76 -0.99
CA LEU A 432 -2.17 -18.38 -0.25
C LEU A 432 -1.80 -19.42 0.81
N ARG A 433 -2.76 -19.91 1.58
CA ARG A 433 -2.54 -20.98 2.57
C ARG A 433 -1.98 -22.25 1.90
N ARG A 434 -2.58 -22.69 0.78
CA ARG A 434 -2.07 -23.83 0.02
C ARG A 434 -0.65 -23.60 -0.51
N ALA A 435 -0.33 -22.36 -0.89
CA ALA A 435 1.00 -21.98 -1.32
C ALA A 435 2.01 -22.09 -0.17
N PHE A 436 1.71 -21.52 0.98
CA PHE A 436 2.59 -21.59 2.16
C PHE A 436 2.77 -23.03 2.66
N ALA A 437 1.78 -23.91 2.46
CA ALA A 437 1.91 -25.32 2.77
C ALA A 437 3.02 -26.05 1.96
N ARG A 438 3.56 -25.46 0.90
CA ARG A 438 4.65 -26.00 0.08
C ARG A 438 6.04 -25.73 0.62
N LEU A 439 6.18 -24.79 1.55
CA LEU A 439 7.46 -24.45 2.17
C LEU A 439 7.96 -25.60 3.04
N ASP A 440 9.28 -25.79 3.11
CA ASP A 440 9.88 -26.63 4.13
C ASP A 440 9.79 -25.94 5.50
N THR A 441 10.06 -24.62 5.53
CA THR A 441 10.03 -23.84 6.77
C THR A 441 9.60 -22.39 6.49
N LEU A 442 8.71 -21.86 7.35
CA LEU A 442 8.34 -20.44 7.41
C LEU A 442 8.74 -19.90 8.79
N ILE A 443 9.64 -18.91 8.79
CA ILE A 443 10.09 -18.21 10.00
C ILE A 443 9.50 -16.80 9.99
N VAL A 444 8.94 -16.38 11.12
CA VAL A 444 8.28 -15.07 11.25
C VAL A 444 8.72 -14.35 12.51
N HIS A 445 9.13 -13.07 12.39
CA HIS A 445 9.19 -12.14 13.51
C HIS A 445 7.90 -11.34 13.57
N GLU A 446 7.23 -11.35 14.70
CA GLU A 446 5.95 -10.67 14.83
C GLU A 446 5.69 -10.22 16.28
N ILE A 447 4.96 -9.11 16.43
CA ILE A 447 4.59 -8.57 17.75
C ILE A 447 3.37 -9.28 18.35
N ALA A 448 2.52 -9.85 17.49
CA ALA A 448 1.24 -10.44 17.89
C ALA A 448 0.88 -11.63 17.00
N TRP A 449 -0.08 -12.44 17.44
CA TRP A 449 -0.56 -13.62 16.72
C TRP A 449 -1.41 -13.25 15.50
N THR A 450 -0.81 -12.54 14.54
CA THR A 450 -1.41 -12.27 13.23
C THR A 450 -1.71 -13.58 12.49
N ALA A 451 -2.52 -13.51 11.44
CA ALA A 451 -2.77 -14.69 10.61
C ALA A 451 -1.46 -15.26 10.01
N THR A 452 -0.49 -14.42 9.67
CA THR A 452 0.82 -14.89 9.19
C THR A 452 1.59 -15.65 10.27
N ALA A 453 1.64 -15.14 11.50
CA ALA A 453 2.27 -15.83 12.62
C ALA A 453 1.61 -17.19 12.89
N ARG A 454 0.28 -17.28 12.77
CA ARG A 454 -0.49 -18.54 12.91
C ARG A 454 -0.26 -19.56 11.80
N HIS A 455 0.38 -19.17 10.70
CA HIS A 455 0.75 -20.06 9.60
C HIS A 455 2.26 -20.35 9.55
N ALA A 456 3.04 -19.74 10.45
CA ALA A 456 4.49 -19.95 10.52
C ALA A 456 4.84 -21.27 11.20
N ASP A 457 6.06 -21.76 10.98
CA ASP A 457 6.63 -22.90 11.68
C ASP A 457 7.38 -22.45 12.93
N ILE A 458 8.12 -21.33 12.82
CA ILE A 458 8.86 -20.74 13.95
C ILE A 458 8.45 -19.27 14.04
N VAL A 459 7.98 -18.87 15.22
CA VAL A 459 7.55 -17.51 15.52
C VAL A 459 8.46 -16.93 16.59
N LEU A 460 9.09 -15.81 16.27
CA LEU A 460 9.99 -15.08 17.15
C LEU A 460 9.33 -13.77 17.59
N PRO A 461 9.13 -13.55 18.90
CA PRO A 461 8.47 -12.35 19.41
C PRO A 461 9.35 -11.12 19.21
N ALA A 462 8.82 -10.14 18.43
CA ALA A 462 9.48 -8.88 18.17
C ALA A 462 8.93 -7.75 19.06
N THR A 463 9.77 -6.77 19.39
CA THR A 463 9.35 -5.57 20.11
C THR A 463 8.50 -4.66 19.22
N MET A 464 7.52 -3.96 19.82
CA MET A 464 6.86 -2.81 19.22
C MET A 464 7.81 -1.61 19.15
N SER A 465 7.48 -0.63 18.30
CA SER A 465 8.26 0.62 18.23
C SER A 465 8.36 1.36 19.58
N LEU A 466 7.33 1.26 20.42
CA LEU A 466 7.32 1.87 21.77
C LEU A 466 8.26 1.18 22.76
N GLU A 467 8.72 -0.03 22.48
CA GLU A 467 9.56 -0.87 23.35
C GLU A 467 11.05 -0.78 23.02
N ARG A 468 11.47 0.14 22.12
CA ARG A 468 12.84 0.30 21.65
C ARG A 468 13.16 1.74 21.27
N GLU A 469 14.45 2.05 21.11
CA GLU A 469 14.90 3.36 20.64
C GLU A 469 15.09 3.38 19.12
N ASP A 470 14.73 4.51 18.45
CA ASP A 470 14.98 4.70 17.03
C ASP A 470 15.06 6.23 16.68
N ILE A 471 15.24 6.54 15.41
CA ILE A 471 15.12 7.88 14.85
C ILE A 471 13.99 7.88 13.84
N GLY A 472 12.99 8.74 14.04
CA GLY A 472 11.91 9.00 13.09
C GLY A 472 12.26 10.11 12.12
N GLY A 473 11.84 9.95 10.86
CA GLY A 473 12.00 10.96 9.84
C GLY A 473 11.62 10.43 8.46
N ALA A 474 10.82 11.19 7.73
CA ALA A 474 10.30 10.82 6.42
C ALA A 474 10.75 11.82 5.34
N PRO A 475 10.74 11.42 4.05
CA PRO A 475 11.23 12.28 2.96
C PRO A 475 10.48 13.60 2.81
N THR A 476 9.23 13.68 3.23
CA THR A 476 8.35 14.85 3.10
C THR A 476 7.99 15.47 4.45
N ASP A 477 8.60 14.99 5.53
CA ASP A 477 8.41 15.54 6.87
C ASP A 477 9.70 16.22 7.32
N ARG A 478 9.60 17.48 7.69
CA ARG A 478 10.74 18.28 8.14
C ARG A 478 11.14 18.05 9.61
N HIS A 479 10.46 17.16 10.33
CA HIS A 479 10.77 16.86 11.71
C HIS A 479 11.63 15.60 11.82
N LEU A 480 12.76 15.72 12.47
CA LEU A 480 13.60 14.63 12.91
C LEU A 480 13.26 14.33 14.37
N ILE A 481 12.90 13.11 14.67
CA ILE A 481 12.29 12.73 15.96
C ILE A 481 13.16 11.67 16.65
N ALA A 482 13.57 11.96 17.88
CA ALA A 482 14.15 10.94 18.76
C ALA A 482 13.01 10.05 19.26
N MET A 483 12.97 8.82 18.79
CA MET A 483 12.00 7.83 19.24
C MET A 483 12.55 7.12 20.46
N HIS A 484 12.15 7.59 21.63
CA HIS A 484 12.60 7.01 22.91
C HIS A 484 11.86 5.71 23.20
N GLN A 485 12.53 4.79 23.87
CA GLN A 485 11.85 3.65 24.49
C GLN A 485 10.89 4.15 25.56
N LEU A 486 9.61 3.79 25.43
CA LEU A 486 8.51 4.23 26.28
C LEU A 486 7.96 3.10 27.17
N ALA A 487 8.22 1.86 26.79
CA ALA A 487 7.75 0.68 27.53
C ALA A 487 8.86 -0.40 27.54
N GLU A 488 8.81 -1.28 28.55
CA GLU A 488 9.62 -2.48 28.54
C GLU A 488 9.10 -3.48 27.51
N PRO A 489 9.97 -4.30 26.90
CA PRO A 489 9.56 -5.37 26.00
C PRO A 489 8.50 -6.28 26.62
N PHE A 490 7.50 -6.66 25.83
CA PHE A 490 6.44 -7.57 26.28
C PHE A 490 6.97 -8.99 26.43
N GLY A 491 6.91 -9.53 27.65
CA GLY A 491 7.43 -10.86 27.94
C GLY A 491 8.94 -10.96 27.64
N GLU A 492 9.31 -11.88 26.77
CA GLU A 492 10.68 -12.09 26.32
C GLU A 492 10.95 -11.52 24.91
N ALA A 493 10.11 -10.62 24.41
CA ALA A 493 10.28 -10.04 23.07
C ALA A 493 11.64 -9.33 22.94
N ARG A 494 12.25 -9.46 21.77
CA ARG A 494 13.53 -8.82 21.40
C ARG A 494 13.36 -7.99 20.14
N ASP A 495 14.22 -6.99 19.96
CA ASP A 495 14.20 -6.26 18.68
C ASP A 495 14.82 -7.09 17.54
N ASP A 496 14.46 -6.77 16.31
CA ASP A 496 14.93 -7.51 15.14
C ASP A 496 16.46 -7.49 15.03
N TYR A 497 17.11 -6.40 15.43
CA TYR A 497 18.56 -6.29 15.39
C TYR A 497 19.25 -7.27 16.36
N GLU A 498 18.74 -7.39 17.57
CA GLU A 498 19.24 -8.37 18.55
C GLU A 498 19.05 -9.81 18.05
N ILE A 499 17.85 -10.11 17.51
CA ILE A 499 17.55 -11.45 16.96
C ILE A 499 18.51 -11.79 15.83
N PHE A 500 18.65 -10.89 14.86
CA PHE A 500 19.52 -11.13 13.71
C PHE A 500 21.02 -11.10 14.07
N SER A 501 21.43 -10.32 15.05
CA SER A 501 22.82 -10.31 15.54
C SER A 501 23.20 -11.67 16.13
N GLU A 502 22.34 -12.25 16.97
CA GLU A 502 22.57 -13.56 17.56
C GLU A 502 22.58 -14.68 16.50
N LEU A 503 21.65 -14.64 15.54
CA LEU A 503 21.66 -15.58 14.42
C LEU A 503 22.93 -15.44 13.56
N ALA A 504 23.37 -14.21 13.28
CA ALA A 504 24.60 -13.94 12.55
C ALA A 504 25.83 -14.46 13.29
N ARG A 505 25.87 -14.33 14.64
CA ARG A 505 26.92 -14.87 15.49
C ARG A 505 27.00 -16.40 15.39
N ARG A 506 25.85 -17.08 15.47
CA ARG A 506 25.76 -18.55 15.34
C ARG A 506 26.16 -19.06 13.97
N LEU A 507 25.98 -18.27 12.95
CA LEU A 507 26.39 -18.55 11.57
C LEU A 507 27.81 -18.05 11.24
N GLY A 508 28.56 -17.53 12.24
CA GLY A 508 29.94 -17.05 12.07
C GLY A 508 30.07 -15.79 11.25
N ARG A 509 29.02 -14.95 11.18
CA ARG A 509 28.96 -13.74 10.35
C ARG A 509 28.55 -12.47 11.12
N GLU A 510 28.73 -12.45 12.44
CA GLU A 510 28.31 -11.35 13.31
C GLU A 510 28.81 -9.98 12.83
N LEU A 511 30.10 -9.85 12.56
CA LEU A 511 30.70 -8.60 12.09
C LEU A 511 30.18 -8.15 10.72
N ALA A 512 29.81 -9.09 9.85
CA ALA A 512 29.24 -8.76 8.55
C ALA A 512 27.85 -8.14 8.69
N PHE A 513 27.09 -8.53 9.70
CA PHE A 513 25.76 -7.96 9.98
C PHE A 513 25.85 -6.70 10.84
N THR A 514 26.58 -6.74 11.97
CA THR A 514 26.59 -5.67 12.98
C THR A 514 27.56 -4.54 12.67
N GLU A 515 28.63 -4.79 11.90
CA GLU A 515 29.82 -3.93 11.76
C GLU A 515 30.43 -3.54 13.12
N GLY A 516 30.24 -4.39 14.13
CA GLY A 516 30.69 -4.17 15.50
C GLY A 516 29.96 -3.04 16.24
N ARG A 517 28.79 -2.62 15.78
CA ARG A 517 28.00 -1.53 16.37
C ARG A 517 26.82 -2.06 17.19
N SER A 518 26.59 -1.47 18.34
CA SER A 518 25.34 -1.55 19.08
C SER A 518 24.23 -0.72 18.43
N THR A 519 22.98 -0.91 18.85
CA THR A 519 21.83 -0.08 18.42
C THR A 519 22.16 1.41 18.59
N ARG A 520 22.66 1.85 19.77
CA ARG A 520 22.95 3.26 20.04
C ARG A 520 24.04 3.82 19.13
N GLU A 521 25.05 3.02 18.81
CA GLU A 521 26.11 3.41 17.87
C GLU A 521 25.61 3.50 16.44
N TRP A 522 24.68 2.65 16.04
CA TRP A 522 24.00 2.77 14.75
C TRP A 522 23.16 4.06 14.65
N LEU A 523 22.39 4.38 15.68
CA LEU A 523 21.61 5.62 15.72
C LEU A 523 22.52 6.87 15.59
N ARG A 524 23.64 6.90 16.32
CA ARG A 524 24.65 7.96 16.19
C ARG A 524 25.25 8.02 14.79
N HIS A 525 25.54 6.87 14.21
CA HIS A 525 26.12 6.79 12.86
C HIS A 525 25.15 7.31 11.79
N LEU A 526 23.90 6.90 11.81
CA LEU A 526 22.87 7.37 10.88
C LEU A 526 22.61 8.88 11.04
N TYR A 527 22.58 9.36 12.27
CA TYR A 527 22.45 10.79 12.57
C TYR A 527 23.65 11.59 12.03
N GLY A 528 24.88 11.11 12.23
CA GLY A 528 26.09 11.73 11.70
C GLY A 528 26.09 11.81 10.18
N GLN A 529 25.67 10.73 9.49
CA GLN A 529 25.50 10.75 8.03
C GLN A 529 24.47 11.80 7.56
N LEU A 530 23.41 12.02 8.33
CA LEU A 530 22.42 13.05 8.02
C LEU A 530 23.02 14.44 8.21
N ASP A 531 23.75 14.68 9.31
CA ASP A 531 24.43 15.96 9.57
C ASP A 531 25.44 16.31 8.47
N GLU A 532 26.25 15.33 8.03
CA GLU A 532 27.19 15.51 6.92
C GLU A 532 26.47 15.89 5.61
N LYS A 533 25.34 15.24 5.27
CA LYS A 533 24.56 15.58 4.08
C LYS A 533 23.96 16.99 4.18
N LEU A 534 23.42 17.37 5.33
CA LEU A 534 22.83 18.69 5.56
C LEU A 534 23.87 19.81 5.58
N ALA A 535 25.08 19.52 6.06
CA ALA A 535 26.19 20.46 6.04
C ALA A 535 26.56 20.94 4.62
N MET A 536 26.39 20.10 3.60
CA MET A 536 26.55 20.47 2.18
C MET A 536 25.56 21.56 1.73
N HIS A 537 24.48 21.74 2.47
CA HIS A 537 23.45 22.76 2.24
C HIS A 537 23.51 23.89 3.31
N ALA A 538 24.63 24.01 4.02
CA ALA A 538 24.82 24.98 5.09
C ALA A 538 23.82 24.85 6.26
N VAL A 539 23.24 23.65 6.46
CA VAL A 539 22.38 23.31 7.58
C VAL A 539 23.16 22.46 8.56
N LYS A 540 23.17 22.83 9.83
CA LYS A 540 23.87 22.10 10.90
C LYS A 540 22.87 21.59 11.92
N LEU A 541 22.98 20.31 12.23
CA LEU A 541 22.21 19.70 13.31
C LEU A 541 22.84 19.97 14.68
N PRO A 542 22.06 19.93 15.78
CA PRO A 542 22.62 19.89 17.13
C PRO A 542 23.46 18.61 17.33
N ALA A 543 24.33 18.61 18.35
CA ALA A 543 25.01 17.38 18.74
C ALA A 543 23.97 16.27 19.05
N PHE A 544 24.30 15.00 18.73
CA PHE A 544 23.36 13.87 18.88
C PHE A 544 22.72 13.79 20.27
N ASP A 545 23.49 14.00 21.35
CA ASP A 545 22.94 13.94 22.70
C ASP A 545 22.02 15.11 23.03
N CYS A 546 22.27 16.30 22.43
CA CYS A 546 21.36 17.45 22.51
C CYS A 546 20.05 17.16 21.76
N PHE A 547 20.13 16.64 20.52
CA PHE A 547 18.95 16.19 19.77
C PHE A 547 18.13 15.17 20.55
N TRP A 548 18.82 14.18 21.14
CA TRP A 548 18.17 13.13 21.92
C TRP A 548 17.43 13.66 23.13
N GLN A 549 17.99 14.69 23.79
CA GLN A 549 17.33 15.35 24.91
C GLN A 549 16.18 16.28 24.49
N GLN A 550 16.34 16.99 23.36
CA GLN A 550 15.30 17.86 22.81
C GLN A 550 14.09 17.07 22.28
N GLY A 551 14.34 15.86 21.78
CA GLY A 551 13.32 14.97 21.23
C GLY A 551 12.95 15.25 19.79
N ILE A 552 12.77 16.49 19.36
CA ILE A 552 12.37 16.86 18.00
C ILE A 552 13.24 18.02 17.50
N VAL A 553 13.72 17.90 16.27
CA VAL A 553 14.45 18.96 15.56
C VAL A 553 13.75 19.22 14.22
N LYS A 554 13.46 20.50 13.96
CA LYS A 554 12.80 20.95 12.74
C LYS A 554 13.84 21.35 11.70
N LEU A 555 13.79 20.75 10.52
CA LEU A 555 14.65 21.06 9.39
C LEU A 555 14.10 22.26 8.60
N PRO A 556 14.96 23.00 7.88
CA PRO A 556 14.51 24.06 7.00
C PRO A 556 13.53 23.56 5.94
N GLN A 557 12.53 24.35 5.63
CA GLN A 557 11.60 24.07 4.56
C GLN A 557 12.26 24.30 3.20
N VAL A 558 12.00 23.42 2.25
CA VAL A 558 12.35 23.63 0.85
C VAL A 558 11.24 24.45 0.20
N GLU A 559 11.52 25.66 -0.22
CA GLU A 559 10.51 26.58 -0.80
C GLU A 559 10.06 26.17 -2.20
N ASP A 560 10.95 25.58 -3.01
CA ASP A 560 10.66 25.12 -4.36
C ASP A 560 11.28 23.74 -4.61
N GLY A 561 10.51 22.69 -4.40
CA GLY A 561 10.90 21.29 -4.69
C GLY A 561 10.98 20.98 -6.20
N GLY A 562 10.72 21.94 -7.07
CA GLY A 562 10.64 21.80 -8.52
C GLY A 562 9.35 21.04 -8.93
N ARG A 563 8.52 21.65 -9.76
CA ARG A 563 7.32 20.99 -10.31
C ARG A 563 7.71 19.93 -11.30
N LEU A 564 7.01 18.81 -11.23
CA LEU A 564 7.13 17.80 -12.27
C LEU A 564 6.79 18.42 -13.63
N LEU A 565 7.66 18.21 -14.60
CA LEU A 565 7.51 18.65 -15.98
C LEU A 565 7.56 20.19 -16.19
N ARG A 566 7.86 21.00 -15.17
CA ARG A 566 7.97 22.46 -15.32
C ARG A 566 9.05 22.88 -16.34
N ASP A 567 10.25 22.34 -16.21
CA ASP A 567 11.35 22.68 -17.09
C ASP A 567 11.21 22.00 -18.46
N PHE A 568 10.71 20.77 -18.47
CA PHE A 568 10.32 20.07 -19.71
C PHE A 568 9.29 20.88 -20.52
N ARG A 569 8.27 21.46 -19.87
CA ARG A 569 7.27 22.31 -20.55
C ARG A 569 7.89 23.53 -21.21
N LYS A 570 8.89 24.16 -20.56
CA LYS A 570 9.57 25.34 -21.11
C LYS A 570 10.41 25.02 -22.32
N ASP A 571 11.15 23.94 -22.29
CA ASP A 571 12.05 23.52 -23.35
C ASP A 571 12.27 21.98 -23.30
N PRO A 572 11.44 21.20 -24.01
CA PRO A 572 11.53 19.76 -24.00
C PRO A 572 12.81 19.21 -24.65
N GLN A 573 13.49 20.01 -25.48
CA GLN A 573 14.76 19.58 -26.07
C GLN A 573 15.90 19.73 -25.08
N ARG A 574 15.91 20.79 -24.30
CA ARG A 574 16.92 21.03 -23.26
C ARG A 574 16.72 20.19 -22.00
N TYR A 575 15.47 19.89 -21.67
CA TYR A 575 15.08 19.13 -20.49
C TYR A 575 14.19 17.93 -20.87
N PRO A 576 14.73 16.98 -21.66
CA PRO A 576 13.94 15.83 -22.10
C PRO A 576 13.56 14.94 -20.92
N LEU A 577 12.45 14.23 -21.06
CA LEU A 577 12.06 13.19 -20.11
C LEU A 577 12.95 11.94 -20.28
N PRO A 578 13.07 11.10 -19.25
CA PRO A 578 13.82 9.83 -19.32
C PRO A 578 13.01 8.74 -20.06
N THR A 579 12.35 9.08 -21.14
CA THR A 579 11.61 8.18 -22.04
C THR A 579 12.37 8.05 -23.36
N PRO A 580 12.13 7.01 -24.17
CA PRO A 580 12.81 6.83 -25.45
C PRO A 580 12.70 8.03 -26.40
N SER A 581 11.54 8.69 -26.43
CA SER A 581 11.29 9.88 -27.25
C SER A 581 11.79 11.19 -26.62
N GLY A 582 12.16 11.18 -25.34
CA GLY A 582 12.38 12.39 -24.56
C GLY A 582 11.12 13.17 -24.22
N LYS A 583 9.93 12.65 -24.54
CA LYS A 583 8.62 13.25 -24.40
C LYS A 583 7.65 12.38 -23.58
N ILE A 584 6.45 12.86 -23.32
CA ILE A 584 5.36 12.06 -22.79
C ILE A 584 4.94 11.04 -23.87
N GLU A 585 4.96 9.75 -23.53
CA GLU A 585 4.59 8.68 -24.47
C GLU A 585 3.12 8.32 -24.30
N ILE A 586 2.26 8.88 -25.17
CA ILE A 586 0.87 8.45 -25.33
C ILE A 586 0.83 7.11 -26.06
N PHE A 587 1.75 6.90 -26.99
CA PHE A 587 2.10 5.60 -27.52
C PHE A 587 3.55 5.28 -27.15
N SER A 588 3.78 4.14 -26.51
CA SER A 588 5.11 3.66 -26.16
C SER A 588 5.51 2.50 -27.05
N GLN A 589 6.43 2.75 -27.98
CA GLN A 589 6.96 1.71 -28.85
C GLN A 589 7.58 0.57 -28.03
N LYS A 590 8.23 0.91 -26.92
CA LYS A 590 8.85 -0.08 -26.04
C LYS A 590 7.84 -1.05 -25.41
N ILE A 591 6.66 -0.56 -24.98
CA ILE A 591 5.59 -1.44 -24.49
C ILE A 591 4.98 -2.23 -25.65
N ALA A 592 4.77 -1.62 -26.80
CA ALA A 592 4.26 -2.30 -28.00
C ALA A 592 5.15 -3.49 -28.42
N ASP A 593 6.47 -3.33 -28.33
CA ASP A 593 7.44 -4.37 -28.67
C ASP A 593 7.41 -5.57 -27.70
N PHE A 594 6.79 -5.46 -26.54
CA PHE A 594 6.57 -6.61 -25.64
C PHE A 594 5.44 -7.53 -26.11
N HIS A 595 4.58 -7.07 -27.00
CA HIS A 595 3.44 -7.80 -27.57
C HIS A 595 2.46 -8.34 -26.54
N TYR A 596 2.24 -7.61 -25.45
CA TYR A 596 1.28 -7.97 -24.41
C TYR A 596 -0.15 -7.57 -24.82
N ALA A 597 -1.04 -8.55 -24.97
CA ALA A 597 -2.43 -8.31 -25.34
C ALA A 597 -3.21 -7.56 -24.24
N ASP A 598 -2.81 -7.72 -22.98
CA ASP A 598 -3.44 -7.12 -21.80
C ASP A 598 -2.80 -5.77 -21.40
N CYS A 599 -1.76 -5.31 -22.13
CA CYS A 599 -1.18 -3.98 -22.00
C CYS A 599 -0.46 -3.58 -23.31
N PRO A 600 -1.20 -3.13 -24.34
CA PRO A 600 -0.64 -2.74 -25.63
C PRO A 600 0.13 -1.41 -25.56
N GLY A 601 0.69 -0.96 -26.69
CA GLY A 601 1.56 0.21 -26.80
C GLY A 601 0.89 1.57 -26.53
N HIS A 602 -0.42 1.65 -26.40
CA HIS A 602 -1.18 2.83 -25.98
C HIS A 602 -2.30 2.42 -25.03
N PRO A 603 -2.86 3.35 -24.26
CA PRO A 603 -3.95 3.00 -23.34
C PRO A 603 -5.21 2.61 -24.12
N VAL A 604 -5.89 1.58 -23.58
CA VAL A 604 -7.11 1.00 -24.16
C VAL A 604 -8.13 0.70 -23.06
N TRP A 605 -9.36 0.42 -23.45
CA TRP A 605 -10.35 -0.21 -22.58
C TRP A 605 -10.27 -1.73 -22.72
N LEU A 606 -10.10 -2.40 -21.60
CA LEU A 606 -10.18 -3.85 -21.49
C LEU A 606 -11.17 -4.21 -20.37
N ALA A 607 -12.15 -5.03 -20.68
CA ALA A 607 -13.13 -5.46 -19.69
C ALA A 607 -12.48 -6.42 -18.69
N PRO A 608 -12.70 -6.23 -17.37
CA PRO A 608 -12.23 -7.18 -16.37
C PRO A 608 -12.91 -8.54 -16.55
N GLN A 609 -12.21 -9.64 -16.19
CA GLN A 609 -12.73 -11.00 -16.31
C GLN A 609 -13.93 -11.25 -15.40
N GLN A 610 -13.95 -10.60 -14.22
CA GLN A 610 -15.05 -10.71 -13.28
C GLN A 610 -15.90 -9.46 -13.30
N GLN A 611 -17.19 -9.66 -13.56
CA GLN A 611 -18.22 -8.64 -13.50
C GLN A 611 -19.41 -9.20 -12.72
N PRO A 612 -20.27 -8.37 -12.13
CA PRO A 612 -21.50 -8.83 -11.50
C PRO A 612 -22.34 -9.67 -12.45
N ASP A 613 -22.87 -10.77 -11.95
CA ASP A 613 -23.77 -11.69 -12.63
C ASP A 613 -24.97 -12.05 -11.75
N ALA A 614 -25.86 -12.92 -12.23
CA ALA A 614 -27.03 -13.34 -11.46
C ALA A 614 -26.67 -14.07 -10.15
N GLY A 615 -25.50 -14.73 -10.09
CA GLY A 615 -25.03 -15.45 -8.90
C GLY A 615 -24.28 -14.55 -7.91
N HIS A 616 -23.63 -13.49 -8.41
CA HIS A 616 -22.81 -12.55 -7.64
C HIS A 616 -23.15 -11.12 -8.07
N PRO A 617 -24.31 -10.58 -7.68
CA PRO A 617 -24.85 -9.34 -8.26
C PRO A 617 -24.20 -8.06 -7.75
N PHE A 618 -23.23 -8.14 -6.83
CA PHE A 618 -22.60 -6.98 -6.23
C PHE A 618 -21.12 -6.87 -6.56
N TRP A 619 -20.68 -5.64 -6.87
CA TRP A 619 -19.30 -5.28 -6.76
C TRP A 619 -18.90 -5.21 -5.29
N LEU A 620 -17.74 -5.79 -4.94
CA LEU A 620 -17.08 -5.63 -3.66
C LEU A 620 -15.94 -4.62 -3.79
N ILE A 621 -15.96 -3.57 -2.97
CA ILE A 621 -14.84 -2.63 -2.80
C ILE A 621 -14.10 -2.96 -1.50
N ALA A 622 -12.85 -3.41 -1.64
CA ALA A 622 -11.96 -3.75 -0.53
C ALA A 622 -10.95 -2.61 -0.30
N ASN A 623 -11.45 -1.46 0.17
CA ASN A 623 -10.63 -0.26 0.38
C ASN A 623 -9.89 -0.26 1.73
N GLN A 624 -9.05 0.76 1.98
CA GLN A 624 -8.37 0.91 3.26
C GLN A 624 -9.36 1.27 4.38
N PRO A 625 -9.15 0.73 5.61
CA PRO A 625 -9.96 1.07 6.77
C PRO A 625 -9.69 2.51 7.23
N GLU A 626 -10.62 3.05 8.03
CA GLU A 626 -10.50 4.39 8.65
C GLU A 626 -9.82 4.33 10.03
N THR A 627 -9.92 3.19 10.70
CA THR A 627 -9.59 3.05 12.11
C THR A 627 -8.23 2.42 12.38
N ARG A 628 -7.49 2.05 11.33
CA ARG A 628 -6.14 1.47 11.41
C ARG A 628 -5.39 1.58 10.09
N LEU A 629 -4.08 1.43 10.14
CA LEU A 629 -3.25 1.29 8.94
C LEU A 629 -3.16 -0.20 8.57
N HIS A 630 -3.73 -0.58 7.43
CA HIS A 630 -3.75 -1.97 6.96
C HIS A 630 -4.33 -2.92 8.04
N SER A 631 -3.56 -3.90 8.49
CA SER A 631 -3.93 -4.82 9.58
C SER A 631 -3.22 -4.52 10.90
N GLN A 632 -2.50 -3.37 10.98
CA GLN A 632 -1.76 -3.00 12.18
C GLN A 632 -2.73 -2.64 13.30
N PHE A 633 -2.46 -3.20 14.48
CA PHE A 633 -3.28 -2.98 15.68
C PHE A 633 -4.78 -3.13 15.45
N ASP A 634 -5.19 -4.15 14.67
CA ASP A 634 -6.60 -4.44 14.44
C ASP A 634 -7.35 -4.72 15.77
N PHE A 635 -6.61 -5.08 16.81
CA PHE A 635 -7.06 -5.22 18.20
C PHE A 635 -6.96 -3.93 19.04
N GLY A 636 -6.50 -2.80 18.48
CA GLY A 636 -6.38 -1.53 19.18
C GLY A 636 -7.75 -0.90 19.45
N ASP A 637 -7.84 -0.06 20.50
CA ASP A 637 -9.12 0.53 20.95
C ASP A 637 -9.84 1.29 19.83
N TYR A 638 -9.12 2.11 19.08
CA TYR A 638 -9.73 2.86 17.99
C TYR A 638 -10.15 1.94 16.84
N SER A 639 -9.39 0.89 16.54
CA SER A 639 -9.79 -0.12 15.54
C SER A 639 -11.05 -0.88 15.99
N LEU A 640 -11.12 -1.28 17.25
CA LEU A 640 -12.27 -1.99 17.80
C LEU A 640 -13.54 -1.12 17.83
N SER A 641 -13.41 0.19 18.03
CA SER A 641 -14.55 1.12 18.00
C SER A 641 -15.26 1.17 16.64
N GLY A 642 -14.58 0.86 15.55
CA GLY A 642 -15.15 0.76 14.20
C GLY A 642 -15.82 -0.59 13.88
N LYS A 643 -15.70 -1.59 14.77
CA LYS A 643 -16.30 -2.91 14.59
C LYS A 643 -17.67 -3.02 15.27
N ARG A 644 -18.49 -3.95 14.79
CA ARG A 644 -19.79 -4.27 15.41
C ARG A 644 -19.88 -5.76 15.70
N GLY A 645 -20.20 -6.13 16.91
CA GLY A 645 -20.19 -7.53 17.34
C GLY A 645 -18.83 -8.21 17.11
N GLY A 646 -17.74 -7.45 17.23
CA GLY A 646 -16.37 -7.90 16.96
C GLY A 646 -16.01 -8.06 15.48
N ARG A 647 -16.93 -7.78 14.54
CA ARG A 647 -16.72 -7.97 13.09
C ARG A 647 -16.49 -6.64 12.38
N GLU A 648 -15.79 -6.74 11.25
CA GLU A 648 -15.67 -5.62 10.32
C GLU A 648 -17.04 -5.21 9.79
N VAL A 649 -17.18 -3.94 9.43
CA VAL A 649 -18.45 -3.36 8.97
C VAL A 649 -18.48 -3.35 7.44
N CYS A 650 -19.50 -3.99 6.86
CA CYS A 650 -19.80 -3.91 5.44
C CYS A 650 -20.90 -2.89 5.20
N THR A 651 -20.63 -1.89 4.35
CA THR A 651 -21.60 -0.86 4.00
C THR A 651 -22.36 -1.22 2.74
N LEU A 652 -23.70 -1.08 2.78
CA LEU A 652 -24.62 -1.34 1.67
C LEU A 652 -25.49 -0.11 1.43
N ASN A 653 -25.87 0.09 0.16
CA ASN A 653 -26.84 1.10 -0.20
C ASN A 653 -28.24 0.76 0.40
N PRO A 654 -29.06 1.76 0.83
CA PRO A 654 -30.39 1.54 1.39
C PRO A 654 -31.33 0.73 0.47
N GLU A 655 -31.30 0.96 -0.84
CA GLU A 655 -32.12 0.23 -1.80
C GLU A 655 -31.74 -1.25 -1.86
N ASP A 656 -30.44 -1.56 -1.87
CA ASP A 656 -29.93 -2.93 -1.86
C ASP A 656 -30.25 -3.63 -0.54
N ALA A 657 -30.09 -2.95 0.59
CA ALA A 657 -30.43 -3.47 1.90
C ALA A 657 -31.93 -3.83 2.01
N MET A 658 -32.79 -2.96 1.50
CA MET A 658 -34.24 -3.21 1.43
C MET A 658 -34.57 -4.43 0.57
N ARG A 659 -33.96 -4.54 -0.62
CA ARG A 659 -34.15 -5.68 -1.53
C ARG A 659 -33.73 -7.01 -0.92
N LEU A 660 -32.71 -6.99 -0.06
CA LEU A 660 -32.15 -8.19 0.60
C LEU A 660 -32.75 -8.49 1.98
N ASP A 661 -33.72 -7.67 2.46
CA ASP A 661 -34.25 -7.73 3.85
C ASP A 661 -33.13 -7.69 4.90
N ILE A 662 -32.14 -6.82 4.69
CA ILE A 662 -31.02 -6.58 5.61
C ILE A 662 -31.29 -5.28 6.37
N ARG A 663 -31.08 -5.32 7.69
CA ARG A 663 -31.23 -4.19 8.59
C ARG A 663 -29.88 -3.73 9.14
N GLU A 664 -29.82 -2.50 9.60
CA GLU A 664 -28.64 -1.93 10.28
C GLU A 664 -28.21 -2.84 11.44
N GLY A 665 -26.94 -3.24 11.44
CA GLY A 665 -26.34 -4.11 12.46
C GLY A 665 -26.55 -5.61 12.28
N ASP A 666 -27.32 -6.06 11.28
CA ASP A 666 -27.44 -7.49 10.98
C ASP A 666 -26.07 -8.09 10.68
N VAL A 667 -25.86 -9.34 11.07
CA VAL A 667 -24.74 -10.12 10.54
C VAL A 667 -25.11 -10.57 9.13
N ILE A 668 -24.25 -10.23 8.18
CA ILE A 668 -24.39 -10.58 6.78
C ILE A 668 -23.29 -11.52 6.32
N GLN A 669 -23.58 -12.30 5.31
CA GLN A 669 -22.69 -13.19 4.62
C GLN A 669 -22.41 -12.64 3.22
N LEU A 670 -21.12 -12.41 2.93
CA LEU A 670 -20.62 -12.18 1.58
C LEU A 670 -19.96 -13.46 1.09
N GLU A 671 -20.22 -13.85 -0.14
CA GLU A 671 -19.63 -15.08 -0.68
C GLU A 671 -19.40 -15.05 -2.18
N ASN A 672 -18.43 -15.85 -2.61
CA ASN A 672 -18.20 -16.22 -4.00
C ASN A 672 -17.52 -17.60 -4.07
N MET A 673 -17.01 -17.99 -5.25
CA MET A 673 -16.36 -19.28 -5.44
C MET A 673 -15.12 -19.52 -4.55
N ARG A 674 -14.46 -18.45 -4.02
CA ARG A 674 -13.22 -18.55 -3.22
C ARG A 674 -13.50 -18.79 -1.75
N GLY A 675 -14.56 -18.19 -1.20
CA GLY A 675 -14.83 -18.32 0.22
C GLY A 675 -16.09 -17.59 0.67
N ILE A 676 -16.20 -17.47 1.99
CA ILE A 676 -17.31 -16.85 2.69
C ILE A 676 -16.75 -15.89 3.76
N VAL A 677 -17.37 -14.74 3.91
CA VAL A 677 -17.00 -13.74 4.92
C VAL A 677 -18.26 -13.30 5.67
N LEU A 678 -18.18 -13.28 7.00
CA LEU A 678 -19.19 -12.64 7.85
C LEU A 678 -18.76 -11.23 8.20
N ALA A 679 -19.68 -10.28 8.08
CA ALA A 679 -19.49 -8.88 8.43
C ALA A 679 -20.77 -8.34 9.09
N SER A 680 -20.70 -7.18 9.74
CA SER A 680 -21.89 -6.49 10.25
C SER A 680 -22.35 -5.44 9.23
N ALA A 681 -23.65 -5.40 8.96
CA ALA A 681 -24.23 -4.47 8.00
C ALA A 681 -24.26 -3.03 8.56
N ARG A 682 -23.84 -2.09 7.70
CA ARG A 682 -24.13 -0.64 7.81
C ARG A 682 -24.89 -0.22 6.58
N ILE A 683 -26.00 0.49 6.77
CA ILE A 683 -26.82 0.99 5.67
C ILE A 683 -26.51 2.48 5.48
N SER A 684 -26.03 2.85 4.27
CA SER A 684 -25.64 4.22 3.98
C SER A 684 -25.70 4.52 2.48
N ASP A 685 -26.12 5.72 2.13
CA ASP A 685 -26.09 6.28 0.76
C ASP A 685 -24.68 6.75 0.33
N GLU A 686 -23.66 6.54 1.20
CA GLU A 686 -22.25 6.72 0.85
C GLU A 686 -21.74 5.74 -0.19
N VAL A 687 -22.48 4.66 -0.45
CA VAL A 687 -22.15 3.62 -1.43
C VAL A 687 -23.21 3.60 -2.52
N MET A 688 -22.80 3.57 -3.77
CA MET A 688 -23.77 3.46 -4.89
C MET A 688 -24.49 2.11 -4.89
N THR A 689 -25.69 2.06 -5.46
CA THR A 689 -26.47 0.81 -5.65
C THR A 689 -25.68 -0.22 -6.43
N GLY A 690 -25.78 -1.51 -6.05
CA GLY A 690 -25.05 -2.62 -6.67
C GLY A 690 -23.58 -2.74 -6.21
N VAL A 691 -23.14 -1.92 -5.25
CA VAL A 691 -21.79 -1.95 -4.67
C VAL A 691 -21.88 -2.19 -3.17
N VAL A 692 -20.99 -3.02 -2.64
CA VAL A 692 -20.77 -3.17 -1.20
C VAL A 692 -19.32 -2.81 -0.86
N ARG A 693 -19.13 -2.12 0.26
CA ARG A 693 -17.82 -1.75 0.79
C ARG A 693 -17.50 -2.60 2.01
N LEU A 694 -16.44 -3.40 1.94
CA LEU A 694 -15.87 -4.14 3.07
C LEU A 694 -14.38 -3.78 3.19
N PRO A 695 -13.98 -2.93 4.17
CA PRO A 695 -12.58 -2.50 4.30
C PRO A 695 -11.63 -3.66 4.56
N THR A 696 -10.40 -3.53 4.08
CA THR A 696 -9.32 -4.48 4.38
C THR A 696 -8.83 -4.35 5.82
N GLY A 697 -7.94 -5.25 6.24
CA GLY A 697 -7.21 -5.14 7.50
C GLY A 697 -7.77 -5.96 8.65
N ALA A 698 -9.02 -6.41 8.60
CA ALA A 698 -9.50 -7.40 9.56
C ALA A 698 -8.63 -8.66 9.49
N TRP A 699 -8.15 -9.14 10.64
CA TRP A 699 -7.33 -10.35 10.67
C TRP A 699 -8.12 -11.56 10.18
N TYR A 700 -7.49 -12.38 9.36
CA TYR A 700 -8.08 -13.61 8.85
C TYR A 700 -8.39 -14.58 9.99
N ASP A 701 -9.66 -14.94 10.14
CA ASP A 701 -10.18 -15.77 11.25
C ASP A 701 -11.15 -16.83 10.69
N PRO A 702 -10.63 -17.90 10.06
CA PRO A 702 -11.46 -18.96 9.49
C PRO A 702 -12.01 -19.86 10.60
N ILE A 703 -13.24 -20.40 10.40
CA ILE A 703 -13.80 -21.45 11.27
C ILE A 703 -12.99 -22.74 11.11
N ASP A 704 -12.83 -23.16 9.86
CA ASP A 704 -11.95 -24.26 9.48
C ASP A 704 -10.85 -23.72 8.56
N PRO A 705 -9.61 -23.57 9.09
CA PRO A 705 -8.50 -23.06 8.29
C PRO A 705 -8.10 -24.00 7.13
N LEU A 706 -8.49 -25.28 7.15
CA LEU A 706 -8.15 -26.25 6.11
C LEU A 706 -9.22 -26.36 5.01
N ALA A 707 -10.37 -25.72 5.19
CA ALA A 707 -11.45 -25.74 4.20
C ALA A 707 -10.97 -25.24 2.84
N VAL A 708 -11.46 -25.86 1.77
CA VAL A 708 -11.22 -25.44 0.39
C VAL A 708 -11.84 -24.05 0.15
N ARG A 709 -13.02 -23.84 0.72
CA ARG A 709 -13.79 -22.59 0.68
C ARG A 709 -14.04 -22.12 2.13
N PRO A 710 -13.08 -21.38 2.73
CA PRO A 710 -13.13 -21.04 4.14
C PRO A 710 -14.23 -20.02 4.43
N LEU A 711 -14.80 -20.09 5.63
CA LEU A 711 -15.66 -19.06 6.21
C LEU A 711 -14.83 -18.25 7.21
N CYS A 712 -14.55 -17.00 6.86
CA CYS A 712 -13.92 -16.03 7.76
C CYS A 712 -15.00 -15.28 8.57
N ARG A 713 -14.95 -15.39 9.89
CA ARG A 713 -15.95 -14.82 10.79
C ARG A 713 -15.66 -13.37 11.21
N HIS A 714 -14.51 -12.80 10.83
CA HIS A 714 -14.06 -11.47 11.28
C HIS A 714 -14.24 -10.36 10.25
N GLY A 715 -14.35 -10.69 8.94
CA GLY A 715 -14.59 -9.69 7.91
C GLY A 715 -13.39 -9.40 7.00
N ASN A 716 -12.49 -10.35 6.74
CA ASN A 716 -11.36 -10.14 5.83
C ASN A 716 -11.80 -10.31 4.36
N PRO A 717 -11.86 -9.23 3.54
CA PRO A 717 -12.33 -9.30 2.16
C PRO A 717 -11.39 -10.08 1.23
N ASN A 718 -10.13 -10.28 1.59
CA ASN A 718 -9.17 -11.03 0.75
C ASN A 718 -9.45 -12.54 0.68
N VAL A 719 -10.40 -13.04 1.44
CA VAL A 719 -11.01 -14.34 1.21
C VAL A 719 -11.77 -14.39 -0.12
N LEU A 720 -12.26 -13.23 -0.59
CA LEU A 720 -13.16 -13.07 -1.74
C LEU A 720 -12.48 -12.46 -2.97
N THR A 721 -11.35 -11.75 -2.79
CA THR A 721 -10.64 -11.11 -3.89
C THR A 721 -9.83 -12.10 -4.72
N GLN A 722 -9.56 -11.75 -5.96
CA GLN A 722 -8.93 -12.62 -6.95
C GLN A 722 -7.40 -12.44 -6.96
N ASP A 723 -6.66 -13.55 -6.95
CA ASP A 723 -5.19 -13.57 -7.02
C ASP A 723 -4.71 -13.70 -8.46
N VAL A 724 -4.78 -12.59 -9.19
CA VAL A 724 -4.25 -12.45 -10.56
C VAL A 724 -3.38 -11.19 -10.66
N GLY A 725 -2.57 -11.10 -11.71
CA GLY A 725 -1.79 -9.89 -12.02
C GLY A 725 -2.64 -8.83 -12.72
N THR A 726 -2.25 -7.55 -12.59
CA THR A 726 -2.91 -6.45 -13.31
C THR A 726 -2.78 -6.59 -14.82
N SER A 727 -1.61 -6.99 -15.29
CA SER A 727 -1.29 -7.33 -16.69
C SER A 727 0.05 -8.06 -16.76
N SER A 728 0.41 -8.57 -17.92
CA SER A 728 1.73 -9.14 -18.22
C SER A 728 2.86 -8.12 -18.08
N LEU A 729 2.57 -6.81 -18.19
CA LEU A 729 3.55 -5.76 -18.00
C LEU A 729 4.01 -5.68 -16.54
N ALA A 730 3.09 -5.56 -15.59
CA ALA A 730 3.45 -5.20 -14.22
C ALA A 730 3.18 -6.28 -13.18
N GLN A 731 2.26 -7.24 -13.43
CA GLN A 731 1.91 -8.29 -12.47
C GLN A 731 1.51 -7.71 -11.09
N GLY A 732 0.88 -6.53 -11.08
CA GLY A 732 0.46 -5.85 -9.86
C GLY A 732 -0.67 -6.58 -9.13
N CYS A 733 -1.07 -6.08 -7.98
CA CYS A 733 -2.13 -6.64 -7.14
C CYS A 733 -3.53 -6.30 -7.69
N CYS A 734 -4.47 -7.26 -7.70
CA CYS A 734 -5.88 -7.06 -8.04
C CYS A 734 -6.82 -7.16 -6.82
N GLY A 735 -6.40 -6.64 -5.67
CA GLY A 735 -7.10 -6.77 -4.39
C GLY A 735 -8.15 -5.71 -4.07
N GLN A 736 -8.40 -4.73 -4.95
CA GLN A 736 -9.30 -3.61 -4.66
C GLN A 736 -10.76 -3.93 -4.98
N ILE A 737 -11.00 -4.72 -6.01
CA ILE A 737 -12.33 -5.02 -6.56
C ILE A 737 -12.54 -6.52 -6.57
N GLY A 738 -13.78 -6.93 -6.27
CA GLY A 738 -14.26 -8.31 -6.41
C GLY A 738 -15.74 -8.34 -6.77
N VAL A 739 -16.30 -9.55 -6.92
CA VAL A 739 -17.74 -9.77 -7.11
C VAL A 739 -18.24 -10.75 -6.07
N VAL A 740 -19.43 -10.48 -5.51
CA VAL A 740 -19.99 -11.26 -4.40
C VAL A 740 -21.51 -11.36 -4.46
N ALA A 741 -22.03 -12.44 -3.88
CA ALA A 741 -23.39 -12.49 -3.38
C ALA A 741 -23.42 -12.00 -1.94
N VAL A 742 -24.51 -11.35 -1.55
CA VAL A 742 -24.74 -10.83 -0.19
C VAL A 742 -26.10 -11.32 0.31
N ARG A 743 -26.14 -11.80 1.55
CA ARG A 743 -27.38 -12.18 2.21
C ARG A 743 -27.30 -12.00 3.72
N ARG A 744 -28.43 -11.88 4.40
CA ARG A 744 -28.48 -11.96 5.86
C ARG A 744 -28.01 -13.34 6.33
N TYR A 745 -27.15 -13.38 7.35
CA TYR A 745 -26.74 -14.63 7.98
C TYR A 745 -27.88 -15.16 8.84
N ILE A 746 -28.20 -16.45 8.68
CA ILE A 746 -29.29 -17.11 9.42
C ILE A 746 -28.68 -17.98 10.51
N GLY A 747 -29.17 -17.85 11.73
CA GLY A 747 -28.69 -18.56 12.91
C GLY A 747 -27.75 -17.73 13.79
N GLU A 748 -27.18 -18.36 14.80
CA GLU A 748 -26.22 -17.73 15.70
C GLU A 748 -24.88 -17.58 15.01
N ALA A 749 -24.39 -16.33 14.96
CA ALA A 749 -23.10 -16.05 14.32
C ALA A 749 -21.94 -16.55 15.20
N PRO A 750 -20.97 -17.30 14.65
CA PRO A 750 -19.86 -17.85 15.42
C PRO A 750 -19.02 -16.73 16.04
N PRO A 751 -18.54 -16.87 17.29
CA PRO A 751 -17.74 -15.84 17.95
C PRO A 751 -16.41 -15.58 17.21
N VAL A 752 -16.02 -14.32 17.18
CA VAL A 752 -14.73 -13.91 16.60
C VAL A 752 -13.59 -14.38 17.52
N GLN A 753 -12.55 -14.97 16.93
CA GLN A 753 -11.36 -15.48 17.63
C GLN A 753 -10.06 -14.89 17.08
N ALA A 754 -10.17 -13.87 16.23
CA ALA A 754 -9.03 -13.29 15.51
C ALA A 754 -7.87 -12.88 16.45
N PHE A 755 -8.17 -12.46 17.67
CA PHE A 755 -7.19 -11.94 18.63
C PHE A 755 -6.86 -12.90 19.77
N MET A 756 -7.40 -14.11 19.74
CA MET A 756 -7.04 -15.13 20.74
C MET A 756 -5.72 -15.76 20.36
N PRO A 757 -4.77 -15.99 21.29
CA PRO A 757 -3.59 -16.78 20.97
C PRO A 757 -3.96 -18.17 20.44
N PRO A 758 -3.18 -18.78 19.53
CA PRO A 758 -3.42 -20.15 19.12
C PRO A 758 -3.18 -21.08 20.33
N VAL A 759 -4.10 -22.03 20.51
CA VAL A 759 -4.07 -23.00 21.63
C VAL A 759 -3.21 -24.19 21.22
#